data_80c0731fc9ac3220105663818065d8a4
#
_entry.id   80c0731fc9ac3220105663818065d8a4
#
_cell.length_a   1.000
_cell.length_b   1.000
_cell.length_c   1.000
_cell.angle_alpha   90.00
_cell.angle_beta   90.00
_cell.angle_gamma   90.00
#
_symmetry.space_group_name_H-M   'P 1'
#
loop_
_entity.id
_entity.type
_entity.pdbx_description
1 polymer ?
#
loop_
_entity_poly.entity_id
_entity_poly.type
_entity_poly.pdbx_seq_one_letter_code
_entity_poly.pdbx_strand_id
1 'polypeptide(L)'
;MPLHFRPLLNRFFSLSLILLVAAVSNLWAQGGSHPWSDTSLSPDDRAAMVLKEMTLDEKIQLLHGTGMMGLSAMSPEYIHSNGGAGYVPGIPRLGIPGLQISDAAYGVRSSGENGRYSTALPSDEGAAASWDLEAAHDYGALIGRELRAQGFNMTLGGGTNLTREPRNGRTFEYLGEDPILAGKMVASVMKGLQAEHVIGDIKHYALNDQESGRNAVNVNIDQRAARESDLLAFEIGLQETDVAAVMCSYNRVNGDYACENKYLLNDLLKRDWKFKGFVLSDWGGTHSTEKASAAGLDHEEPGWIFFGEELKKAVEAGKVPQAEVDDHVRRILRSMFATGVIDDPPQKSVVDVMGGLEISQRIAEQSTVLLKNDHGLLPLDASKIKTIAVIGPHADVGMISGGGSAQVDPPGGNAIMPPGKGRTYWLAHIWFPTSPLKTIRAKAPGATVQFDSGADPAAAATLAKNSDVAIVYAYQWESEGMDLDSLSLPENQDELIAKVAAANPQTIVVIENGSPITMPWVDQVAGILDAWYAGSRGAEAVANVIFGDVNPSAKLPVTFPKSEADLPHPTVVKPPKVTIDADRQGWKRIAAGLPAFQVTYDEGVKVGYKWYDAENKPVLFPFGYGLSYTTYSYSNLKVTPGKNPRVTFTVTNKGNRAGAEVAEVYASLPAAAAEPPKRLVGFSKVKLNPKESKEVTVDVDAKYLSIFNMMHNAWQLVPGDYGFMVGGSSQNLPLKETVSLK
;
A
#
# COMPACT_ATOMS: atom_id res chain seq x y z
N MET A 1 -72.98 -18.92 -33.25
CA MET A 1 -72.82 -17.55 -33.86
C MET A 1 -71.98 -16.70 -32.90
N PRO A 2 -70.75 -16.37 -33.25
CA PRO A 2 -69.96 -15.49 -32.44
C PRO A 2 -69.94 -14.10 -33.02
N LEU A 3 -70.13 -13.10 -32.16
CA LEU A 3 -70.06 -11.69 -32.50
C LEU A 3 -68.63 -11.19 -32.22
N HIS A 4 -68.01 -10.69 -33.29
CA HIS A 4 -66.71 -9.99 -33.24
C HIS A 4 -66.88 -8.58 -32.68
N PHE A 5 -66.13 -8.24 -31.62
CA PHE A 5 -65.76 -6.87 -31.31
C PHE A 5 -64.26 -6.66 -31.47
N ARG A 6 -63.90 -5.72 -32.39
CA ARG A 6 -62.52 -5.32 -32.62
C ARG A 6 -62.09 -4.20 -31.66
N PRO A 7 -60.81 -4.13 -31.26
CA PRO A 7 -60.30 -3.12 -30.37
C PRO A 7 -59.77 -1.88 -31.16
N LEU A 8 -60.29 -0.71 -30.86
CA LEU A 8 -59.85 0.58 -31.41
C LEU A 8 -59.31 1.53 -30.36
N LEU A 9 -58.92 1.04 -29.15
CA LEU A 9 -58.49 1.91 -28.07
C LEU A 9 -56.98 1.85 -27.70
N ASN A 10 -56.16 1.02 -28.36
CA ASN A 10 -54.77 0.83 -27.95
C ASN A 10 -53.70 1.65 -28.73
N ARG A 11 -54.11 2.52 -29.68
CA ARG A 11 -53.12 3.34 -30.42
C ARG A 11 -52.90 4.74 -29.88
N PHE A 12 -53.76 5.29 -29.04
CA PHE A 12 -53.59 6.61 -28.46
C PHE A 12 -52.79 6.63 -27.19
N PHE A 13 -52.74 5.54 -26.40
CA PHE A 13 -51.94 5.43 -25.17
C PHE A 13 -50.45 5.23 -25.44
N SER A 14 -50.07 4.59 -26.53
CA SER A 14 -48.67 4.35 -26.90
C SER A 14 -47.95 5.57 -27.42
N LEU A 15 -48.64 6.52 -28.10
CA LEU A 15 -48.02 7.76 -28.57
C LEU A 15 -47.82 8.80 -27.45
N SER A 16 -48.72 8.85 -26.48
CA SER A 16 -48.59 9.75 -25.32
C SER A 16 -47.49 9.33 -24.37
N LEU A 17 -47.20 8.07 -24.21
CA LEU A 17 -46.12 7.54 -23.35
C LEU A 17 -44.75 7.75 -24.01
N ILE A 18 -44.63 7.62 -25.32
CA ILE A 18 -43.39 7.86 -26.07
C ILE A 18 -43.05 9.37 -26.10
N LEU A 19 -44.04 10.23 -26.17
CA LEU A 19 -43.85 11.69 -26.10
C LEU A 19 -43.52 12.16 -24.69
N LEU A 20 -44.01 11.49 -23.63
CA LEU A 20 -43.64 11.81 -22.25
C LEU A 20 -42.24 11.32 -21.92
N VAL A 21 -41.82 10.15 -22.40
CA VAL A 21 -40.45 9.63 -22.23
C VAL A 21 -39.44 10.47 -23.02
N ALA A 22 -39.80 10.92 -24.22
CA ALA A 22 -38.97 11.85 -25.01
C ALA A 22 -38.90 13.25 -24.41
N ALA A 23 -39.95 13.73 -23.73
CA ALA A 23 -39.94 15.02 -23.02
C ALA A 23 -39.14 14.95 -21.70
N VAL A 24 -39.16 13.83 -21.01
CA VAL A 24 -38.35 13.62 -19.80
C VAL A 24 -36.87 13.43 -20.16
N SER A 25 -36.55 12.75 -21.26
CA SER A 25 -35.16 12.64 -21.73
C SER A 25 -34.60 13.98 -22.26
N ASN A 26 -35.43 14.91 -22.77
CA ASN A 26 -34.97 16.22 -23.15
C ASN A 26 -34.89 17.26 -22.01
N LEU A 27 -35.45 16.96 -20.83
CA LEU A 27 -35.28 17.82 -19.65
C LEU A 27 -33.91 17.57 -18.94
N TRP A 28 -33.26 16.47 -19.25
CA TRP A 28 -31.87 16.18 -18.79
C TRP A 28 -30.80 16.68 -19.78
N ALA A 29 -31.18 17.09 -20.98
CA ALA A 29 -30.29 17.56 -22.06
C ALA A 29 -30.24 19.10 -22.23
N GLN A 30 -30.81 19.88 -21.31
CA GLN A 30 -30.70 21.35 -21.29
C GLN A 30 -29.78 21.85 -20.16
N GLY A 31 -28.73 21.12 -19.83
CA GLY A 31 -27.56 21.69 -19.20
C GLY A 31 -26.76 22.43 -20.26
N GLY A 32 -26.88 23.74 -20.33
CA GLY A 32 -25.95 24.56 -21.13
C GLY A 32 -24.51 24.19 -20.69
N SER A 33 -23.58 24.06 -21.65
CA SER A 33 -22.19 23.80 -21.31
C SER A 33 -21.68 24.90 -20.37
N HIS A 34 -21.32 24.52 -19.16
CA HIS A 34 -20.72 25.48 -18.24
C HIS A 34 -19.36 25.96 -18.77
N PRO A 35 -18.92 27.19 -18.50
CA PRO A 35 -17.62 27.68 -18.96
C PRO A 35 -16.45 26.77 -18.53
N TRP A 36 -16.55 26.12 -17.35
CA TRP A 36 -15.55 25.16 -16.87
C TRP A 36 -15.62 23.76 -17.51
N SER A 37 -16.55 23.50 -18.42
CA SER A 37 -16.59 22.28 -19.24
C SER A 37 -15.55 22.29 -20.37
N ASP A 38 -14.90 23.42 -20.63
CA ASP A 38 -13.81 23.51 -21.59
C ASP A 38 -12.54 22.80 -21.07
N THR A 39 -12.28 21.62 -21.62
CA THR A 39 -11.12 20.78 -21.24
C THR A 39 -9.77 21.35 -21.70
N SER A 40 -9.75 22.41 -22.51
CA SER A 40 -8.51 23.12 -22.87
C SER A 40 -8.00 24.04 -21.76
N LEU A 41 -8.84 24.37 -20.78
CA LEU A 41 -8.47 25.17 -19.62
C LEU A 41 -7.77 24.30 -18.56
N SER A 42 -6.89 24.94 -17.79
CA SER A 42 -6.21 24.26 -16.70
C SER A 42 -7.20 23.82 -15.59
N PRO A 43 -6.92 22.74 -14.85
CA PRO A 43 -7.74 22.35 -13.69
C PRO A 43 -7.88 23.48 -12.66
N ASP A 44 -6.86 24.31 -12.46
CA ASP A 44 -6.90 25.44 -11.55
C ASP A 44 -7.87 26.54 -12.04
N ASP A 45 -7.88 26.88 -13.34
CA ASP A 45 -8.79 27.87 -13.91
C ASP A 45 -10.23 27.37 -13.83
N ARG A 46 -10.47 26.10 -14.16
CA ARG A 46 -11.79 25.46 -14.10
C ARG A 46 -12.34 25.46 -12.68
N ALA A 47 -11.51 25.06 -11.69
CA ALA A 47 -11.87 25.09 -10.27
C ALA A 47 -12.21 26.52 -9.79
N ALA A 48 -11.44 27.52 -10.20
CA ALA A 48 -11.69 28.91 -9.85
C ALA A 48 -13.02 29.45 -10.44
N MET A 49 -13.42 28.99 -11.63
CA MET A 49 -14.71 29.35 -12.24
C MET A 49 -15.88 28.76 -11.44
N VAL A 50 -15.82 27.46 -11.09
CA VAL A 50 -16.86 26.79 -10.28
C VAL A 50 -16.99 27.48 -8.92
N LEU A 51 -15.86 27.73 -8.25
CA LEU A 51 -15.82 28.32 -6.91
C LEU A 51 -16.56 29.66 -6.81
N LYS A 52 -16.52 30.49 -7.86
CA LYS A 52 -17.22 31.79 -7.93
C LYS A 52 -18.74 31.64 -7.93
N GLU A 53 -19.25 30.55 -8.45
CA GLU A 53 -20.69 30.28 -8.56
C GLU A 53 -21.25 29.54 -7.33
N MET A 54 -20.38 29.07 -6.42
CA MET A 54 -20.78 28.31 -5.24
C MET A 54 -21.27 29.19 -4.10
N THR A 55 -22.37 28.80 -3.48
CA THR A 55 -22.82 29.34 -2.19
C THR A 55 -21.97 28.82 -1.04
N LEU A 56 -22.04 29.47 0.13
CA LEU A 56 -21.33 28.98 1.32
C LEU A 56 -21.78 27.55 1.72
N ASP A 57 -23.09 27.28 1.65
CA ASP A 57 -23.61 25.93 1.98
C ASP A 57 -23.04 24.84 1.06
N GLU A 58 -22.94 25.11 -0.23
CA GLU A 58 -22.34 24.18 -1.19
C GLU A 58 -20.82 24.01 -0.96
N LYS A 59 -20.14 25.07 -0.54
CA LYS A 59 -18.72 24.98 -0.17
C LYS A 59 -18.55 24.09 1.05
N ILE A 60 -19.31 24.32 2.12
CA ILE A 60 -19.30 23.52 3.33
C ILE A 60 -19.60 22.05 3.01
N GLN A 61 -20.61 21.77 2.19
CA GLN A 61 -21.00 20.41 1.80
C GLN A 61 -19.83 19.61 1.16
N LEU A 62 -18.93 20.25 0.43
CA LEU A 62 -17.77 19.58 -0.18
C LEU A 62 -16.65 19.30 0.82
N LEU A 63 -16.65 19.90 2.01
CA LEU A 63 -15.56 19.82 2.97
C LEU A 63 -15.74 18.70 4.00
N HIS A 64 -16.78 17.87 3.87
CA HIS A 64 -17.00 16.76 4.80
C HIS A 64 -17.79 15.61 4.16
N GLY A 65 -17.63 14.42 4.75
CA GLY A 65 -18.40 13.24 4.40
C GLY A 65 -19.84 13.27 4.95
N THR A 66 -20.62 12.26 4.56
CA THR A 66 -22.03 12.08 4.95
C THR A 66 -22.24 11.06 6.07
N GLY A 67 -21.16 10.60 6.67
CA GLY A 67 -21.14 9.53 7.67
C GLY A 67 -20.85 8.16 7.10
N MET A 68 -20.69 7.18 7.99
CA MET A 68 -20.42 5.79 7.63
C MET A 68 -21.20 4.85 8.54
N MET A 69 -21.85 3.84 7.95
CA MET A 69 -22.63 2.84 8.68
C MET A 69 -21.75 2.11 9.72
N GLY A 70 -22.23 2.05 10.95
CA GLY A 70 -21.54 1.37 12.05
C GLY A 70 -20.42 2.17 12.71
N LEU A 71 -19.97 3.29 12.13
CA LEU A 71 -18.89 4.12 12.67
C LEU A 71 -19.36 5.51 13.12
N SER A 72 -20.23 6.18 12.37
CA SER A 72 -20.71 7.52 12.70
C SER A 72 -22.20 7.66 12.45
N ALA A 73 -22.78 8.82 12.85
CA ALA A 73 -24.11 9.22 12.38
C ALA A 73 -24.07 9.35 10.85
N MET A 74 -25.19 9.07 10.21
CA MET A 74 -25.35 9.20 8.75
C MET A 74 -26.33 10.34 8.45
N SER A 75 -25.99 11.18 7.46
CA SER A 75 -26.91 12.17 6.93
C SER A 75 -27.94 11.51 6.00
N PRO A 76 -29.08 12.18 5.70
CA PRO A 76 -30.03 11.70 4.71
C PRO A 76 -29.39 11.45 3.33
N GLU A 77 -28.37 12.21 2.97
CA GLU A 77 -27.65 12.12 1.69
C GLU A 77 -26.85 10.80 1.54
N TYR A 78 -26.54 10.12 2.66
CA TYR A 78 -25.84 8.83 2.64
C TYR A 78 -26.56 7.76 1.81
N ILE A 79 -27.87 7.88 1.58
CA ILE A 79 -28.66 6.97 0.73
C ILE A 79 -28.10 6.89 -0.71
N HIS A 80 -27.34 7.88 -1.14
CA HIS A 80 -26.71 7.93 -2.46
C HIS A 80 -25.29 7.32 -2.48
N SER A 81 -24.80 6.86 -1.33
CA SER A 81 -23.52 6.15 -1.25
C SER A 81 -23.56 4.82 -1.98
N ASN A 82 -22.45 4.46 -2.61
CA ASN A 82 -22.24 3.12 -3.18
C ASN A 82 -21.90 2.05 -2.12
N GLY A 83 -21.88 2.41 -0.83
CA GLY A 83 -21.51 1.49 0.24
C GLY A 83 -20.00 1.25 0.34
N GLY A 84 -19.19 2.23 -0.03
CA GLY A 84 -17.75 2.26 0.22
C GLY A 84 -17.41 2.86 1.58
N ALA A 85 -16.19 3.38 1.71
CA ALA A 85 -15.68 3.99 2.93
C ALA A 85 -16.29 5.36 3.23
N GLY A 86 -16.68 6.13 2.19
CA GLY A 86 -17.26 7.48 2.35
C GLY A 86 -18.07 7.93 1.14
N TYR A 87 -18.86 8.97 1.35
CA TYR A 87 -19.61 9.66 0.30
C TYR A 87 -19.69 11.14 0.57
N VAL A 88 -19.44 11.95 -0.46
CA VAL A 88 -19.64 13.42 -0.46
C VAL A 88 -20.63 13.77 -1.54
N PRO A 89 -21.74 14.47 -1.24
CA PRO A 89 -22.71 14.85 -2.26
C PRO A 89 -22.12 15.81 -3.29
N GLY A 90 -22.49 15.62 -4.55
CA GLY A 90 -22.13 16.54 -5.63
C GLY A 90 -22.96 17.82 -5.61
N ILE A 91 -22.70 18.71 -6.58
CA ILE A 91 -23.44 19.94 -6.79
C ILE A 91 -24.05 19.91 -8.19
N PRO A 92 -25.23 19.27 -8.35
CA PRO A 92 -25.81 18.99 -9.68
C PRO A 92 -26.03 20.25 -10.54
N ARG A 93 -26.42 21.39 -9.93
CA ARG A 93 -26.62 22.65 -10.68
C ARG A 93 -25.33 23.18 -11.32
N LEU A 94 -24.17 22.79 -10.82
CA LEU A 94 -22.85 23.14 -11.34
C LEU A 94 -22.19 22.01 -12.14
N GLY A 95 -22.89 20.88 -12.31
CA GLY A 95 -22.36 19.71 -13.00
C GLY A 95 -21.21 19.01 -12.25
N ILE A 96 -21.11 19.20 -10.92
CA ILE A 96 -20.08 18.59 -10.09
C ILE A 96 -20.62 17.27 -9.52
N PRO A 97 -20.02 16.10 -9.87
CA PRO A 97 -20.44 14.82 -9.32
C PRO A 97 -20.06 14.67 -7.86
N GLY A 98 -20.75 13.78 -7.14
CA GLY A 98 -20.36 13.39 -5.78
C GLY A 98 -19.08 12.56 -5.77
N LEU A 99 -18.39 12.54 -4.63
CA LEU A 99 -17.27 11.65 -4.39
C LEU A 99 -17.79 10.34 -3.77
N GLN A 100 -17.51 9.24 -4.45
CA GLN A 100 -17.77 7.89 -4.01
C GLN A 100 -16.42 7.27 -3.64
N ILE A 101 -16.16 7.11 -2.34
CA ILE A 101 -14.85 6.79 -1.77
C ILE A 101 -14.82 5.32 -1.37
N SER A 102 -13.75 4.62 -1.69
CA SER A 102 -13.53 3.23 -1.27
C SER A 102 -12.11 3.00 -0.79
N ASP A 103 -11.98 2.20 0.28
CA ASP A 103 -10.70 1.56 0.59
C ASP A 103 -10.27 0.72 -0.61
N ALA A 104 -9.00 0.79 -0.96
CA ALA A 104 -8.45 0.01 -2.06
C ALA A 104 -6.92 -0.02 -2.03
N ALA A 105 -6.32 -0.50 -0.94
CA ALA A 105 -4.88 -0.64 -0.81
C ALA A 105 -4.35 -1.64 -1.84
N TYR A 106 -4.81 -2.89 -1.80
CA TYR A 106 -4.41 -3.95 -2.73
C TYR A 106 -5.60 -4.60 -3.46
N GLY A 107 -6.67 -3.84 -3.68
CA GLY A 107 -7.90 -4.20 -4.37
C GLY A 107 -9.08 -3.46 -3.77
N VAL A 108 -10.15 -3.27 -4.54
CA VAL A 108 -11.33 -2.53 -4.08
C VAL A 108 -12.01 -3.31 -2.95
N ARG A 109 -12.12 -2.69 -1.78
CA ARG A 109 -12.82 -3.29 -0.66
C ARG A 109 -14.32 -3.37 -0.97
N SER A 110 -14.85 -4.57 -0.86
CA SER A 110 -16.29 -4.75 -0.81
C SER A 110 -16.70 -4.77 0.67
N SER A 111 -17.35 -3.73 1.14
CA SER A 111 -17.99 -3.79 2.45
C SER A 111 -19.12 -4.82 2.35
N GLY A 112 -18.97 -6.01 2.90
CA GLY A 112 -19.85 -7.20 2.89
C GLY A 112 -21.32 -7.11 2.48
N GLU A 113 -21.85 -5.90 2.33
CA GLU A 113 -23.22 -5.58 1.97
C GLU A 113 -23.51 -5.64 0.46
N ASN A 114 -22.48 -5.53 -0.40
CA ASN A 114 -22.71 -5.33 -1.83
C ASN A 114 -22.41 -6.55 -2.71
N GLY A 115 -21.77 -7.60 -2.20
CA GLY A 115 -21.49 -8.83 -2.94
C GLY A 115 -20.76 -8.62 -4.28
N ARG A 116 -20.04 -7.51 -4.42
CA ARG A 116 -19.34 -7.14 -5.66
C ARG A 116 -18.01 -7.86 -5.72
N TYR A 117 -17.65 -8.29 -6.92
CA TYR A 117 -16.33 -8.85 -7.15
C TYR A 117 -15.26 -7.77 -7.09
N SER A 118 -14.14 -8.10 -6.48
CA SER A 118 -12.90 -7.34 -6.56
C SER A 118 -11.72 -8.30 -6.63
N THR A 119 -10.70 -7.98 -7.40
CA THR A 119 -9.46 -8.73 -7.44
C THR A 119 -8.59 -8.32 -6.25
N ALA A 120 -8.22 -9.29 -5.39
CA ALA A 120 -7.15 -9.07 -4.43
C ALA A 120 -5.81 -9.23 -5.13
N LEU A 121 -5.04 -8.17 -5.17
CA LEU A 121 -3.64 -8.14 -5.59
C LEU A 121 -2.75 -8.64 -4.43
N PRO A 122 -1.46 -8.93 -4.65
CA PRO A 122 -0.52 -9.02 -3.54
C PRO A 122 -0.55 -7.76 -2.67
N SER A 123 -0.25 -7.90 -1.38
CA SER A 123 -0.12 -6.74 -0.48
C SER A 123 0.84 -5.69 -1.02
N ASP A 124 0.75 -4.46 -0.53
CA ASP A 124 1.63 -3.37 -0.99
C ASP A 124 3.10 -3.69 -0.73
N GLU A 125 3.43 -4.32 0.41
CA GLU A 125 4.79 -4.77 0.70
C GLU A 125 5.25 -5.88 -0.26
N GLY A 126 4.35 -6.83 -0.59
CA GLY A 126 4.58 -7.80 -1.66
C GLY A 126 4.82 -7.13 -3.01
N ALA A 127 4.02 -6.14 -3.37
CA ALA A 127 4.23 -5.38 -4.61
C ALA A 127 5.59 -4.66 -4.61
N ALA A 128 6.00 -4.08 -3.47
CA ALA A 128 7.30 -3.44 -3.31
C ALA A 128 8.46 -4.44 -3.49
N ALA A 129 8.29 -5.70 -3.06
CA ALA A 129 9.27 -6.77 -3.27
C ALA A 129 9.53 -7.06 -4.76
N SER A 130 8.65 -6.65 -5.65
CA SER A 130 8.90 -6.74 -7.10
C SER A 130 10.00 -5.79 -7.58
N TRP A 131 10.20 -4.64 -6.94
CA TRP A 131 11.09 -3.54 -7.38
C TRP A 131 10.85 -3.14 -8.84
N ASP A 132 9.62 -3.31 -9.33
CA ASP A 132 9.23 -3.14 -10.73
C ASP A 132 8.19 -2.03 -10.86
N LEU A 133 8.62 -0.86 -11.35
CA LEU A 133 7.75 0.30 -11.49
C LEU A 133 6.66 0.10 -12.55
N GLU A 134 6.87 -0.77 -13.55
CA GLU A 134 5.86 -1.14 -14.53
C GLU A 134 4.77 -2.00 -13.87
N ALA A 135 5.17 -2.99 -13.06
CA ALA A 135 4.24 -3.80 -12.28
C ALA A 135 3.42 -2.95 -11.29
N ALA A 136 4.06 -1.95 -10.63
CA ALA A 136 3.39 -1.00 -9.76
C ALA A 136 2.38 -0.12 -10.50
N HIS A 137 2.68 0.30 -11.73
CA HIS A 137 1.75 1.03 -12.59
C HIS A 137 0.53 0.16 -12.93
N ASP A 138 0.73 -1.08 -13.38
CA ASP A 138 -0.35 -2.00 -13.71
C ASP A 138 -1.22 -2.34 -12.51
N TYR A 139 -0.61 -2.41 -11.31
CA TYR A 139 -1.28 -2.58 -10.03
C TYR A 139 -2.29 -1.45 -9.79
N GLY A 140 -1.84 -0.20 -9.87
CA GLY A 140 -2.70 0.97 -9.72
C GLY A 140 -3.79 1.05 -10.80
N ALA A 141 -3.44 0.77 -12.05
CA ALA A 141 -4.38 0.79 -13.16
C ALA A 141 -5.50 -0.26 -13.00
N LEU A 142 -5.19 -1.46 -12.48
CA LEU A 142 -6.23 -2.47 -12.19
C LEU A 142 -7.19 -1.97 -11.10
N ILE A 143 -6.67 -1.44 -10.00
CA ILE A 143 -7.48 -0.88 -8.92
C ILE A 143 -8.38 0.24 -9.46
N GLY A 144 -7.84 1.16 -10.27
CA GLY A 144 -8.60 2.26 -10.88
C GLY A 144 -9.76 1.76 -11.75
N ARG A 145 -9.51 0.78 -12.62
CA ARG A 145 -10.57 0.17 -13.46
C ARG A 145 -11.67 -0.48 -12.64
N GLU A 146 -11.30 -1.24 -11.60
CA GLU A 146 -12.28 -1.91 -10.74
C GLU A 146 -13.08 -0.93 -9.87
N LEU A 147 -12.45 0.15 -9.36
CA LEU A 147 -13.15 1.24 -8.69
C LEU A 147 -14.22 1.84 -9.61
N ARG A 148 -13.85 2.24 -10.82
CA ARG A 148 -14.79 2.80 -11.79
C ARG A 148 -15.92 1.85 -12.16
N ALA A 149 -15.58 0.57 -12.40
CA ALA A 149 -16.58 -0.44 -12.71
C ALA A 149 -17.60 -0.63 -11.58
N GLN A 150 -17.21 -0.36 -10.34
CA GLN A 150 -18.09 -0.39 -9.18
C GLN A 150 -18.75 0.97 -8.88
N GLY A 151 -18.42 2.01 -9.63
CA GLY A 151 -18.98 3.35 -9.49
C GLY A 151 -18.32 4.22 -8.43
N PHE A 152 -17.08 3.88 -8.05
CA PHE A 152 -16.24 4.72 -7.19
C PHE A 152 -15.34 5.63 -8.02
N ASN A 153 -14.98 6.78 -7.47
CA ASN A 153 -14.12 7.77 -8.13
C ASN A 153 -13.00 8.30 -7.25
N MET A 154 -12.84 7.75 -6.06
CA MET A 154 -11.73 8.05 -5.16
C MET A 154 -11.29 6.79 -4.42
N THR A 155 -9.98 6.56 -4.37
CA THR A 155 -9.36 5.51 -3.57
C THR A 155 -8.90 6.03 -2.22
N LEU A 156 -8.78 5.12 -1.23
CA LEU A 156 -8.02 5.29 0.01
C LEU A 156 -6.89 4.24 0.05
N GLY A 157 -6.17 4.13 -1.07
CA GLY A 157 -4.98 3.30 -1.19
C GLY A 157 -3.70 4.11 -1.01
N GLY A 158 -2.55 3.56 -1.45
CA GLY A 158 -1.27 4.26 -1.46
C GLY A 158 -0.60 4.42 -0.10
N GLY A 159 -0.57 3.35 0.69
CA GLY A 159 0.18 3.30 1.94
C GLY A 159 1.67 3.61 1.75
N THR A 160 2.20 4.64 2.43
CA THR A 160 3.55 5.19 2.16
C THR A 160 4.40 5.31 3.43
N ASN A 161 3.86 4.95 4.61
CA ASN A 161 4.67 4.93 5.83
C ASN A 161 5.83 3.93 5.68
N LEU A 162 6.94 4.21 6.35
CA LEU A 162 8.06 3.28 6.35
C LEU A 162 7.88 2.20 7.42
N THR A 163 8.44 1.02 7.18
CA THR A 163 8.53 -0.05 8.17
C THR A 163 9.63 0.30 9.20
N ARG A 164 9.35 1.32 10.03
CA ARG A 164 10.21 1.75 11.14
C ARG A 164 10.05 0.83 12.35
N GLU A 165 8.82 0.47 12.68
CA GLU A 165 8.46 -0.56 13.65
C GLU A 165 7.91 -1.78 12.88
N PRO A 166 8.70 -2.85 12.74
CA PRO A 166 8.28 -4.00 11.93
C PRO A 166 7.13 -4.81 12.53
N ARG A 167 6.74 -4.56 13.79
CA ARG A 167 5.56 -5.17 14.41
C ARG A 167 4.27 -4.37 14.21
N ASN A 168 4.32 -3.26 13.48
CA ASN A 168 3.14 -2.49 13.13
C ASN A 168 2.13 -3.37 12.36
N GLY A 169 0.88 -3.43 12.81
CA GLY A 169 -0.15 -4.27 12.20
C GLY A 169 -0.56 -3.90 10.78
N ARG A 170 0.00 -2.83 10.20
CA ARG A 170 -0.27 -2.38 8.83
C ARG A 170 0.96 -2.38 7.93
N THR A 171 2.06 -3.03 8.32
CA THR A 171 3.26 -3.13 7.46
C THR A 171 2.94 -3.67 6.09
N PHE A 172 2.09 -4.69 5.98
CA PHE A 172 1.65 -5.27 4.70
C PHE A 172 0.98 -4.25 3.74
N GLU A 173 0.45 -3.15 4.27
CA GLU A 173 -0.22 -2.07 3.53
C GLU A 173 0.76 -0.96 3.09
N TYR A 174 2.06 -1.10 3.42
CA TYR A 174 3.10 -0.13 3.13
C TYR A 174 4.14 -0.71 2.17
N LEU A 175 5.11 0.11 1.73
CA LEU A 175 6.02 -0.20 0.63
C LEU A 175 7.48 -0.40 1.10
N GLY A 176 7.66 -0.86 2.36
CA GLY A 176 8.94 -1.23 2.92
C GLY A 176 9.63 -0.16 3.77
N GLU A 177 10.93 -0.34 4.02
CA GLU A 177 11.70 0.45 5.00
C GLU A 177 12.52 1.60 4.40
N ASP A 178 12.63 1.68 3.06
CA ASP A 178 13.44 2.70 2.39
C ASP A 178 12.60 3.74 1.66
N PRO A 179 12.82 5.05 1.89
CA PRO A 179 11.99 6.11 1.32
C PRO A 179 12.11 6.23 -0.21
N ILE A 180 13.24 5.81 -0.82
CA ILE A 180 13.42 5.87 -2.28
C ILE A 180 12.59 4.77 -2.93
N LEU A 181 12.64 3.54 -2.39
CA LEU A 181 11.82 2.44 -2.88
C LEU A 181 10.32 2.78 -2.70
N ALA A 182 9.90 3.09 -1.48
CA ALA A 182 8.51 3.38 -1.16
C ALA A 182 7.95 4.54 -2.00
N GLY A 183 8.67 5.66 -2.07
CA GLY A 183 8.24 6.84 -2.81
C GLY A 183 8.12 6.61 -4.33
N LYS A 184 9.06 5.85 -4.93
CA LYS A 184 8.99 5.52 -6.38
C LYS A 184 7.89 4.52 -6.70
N MET A 185 7.70 3.53 -5.83
CA MET A 185 6.64 2.53 -6.01
C MET A 185 5.26 3.18 -5.90
N VAL A 186 4.99 3.97 -4.84
CA VAL A 186 3.69 4.65 -4.69
C VAL A 186 3.43 5.65 -5.82
N ALA A 187 4.45 6.38 -6.29
CA ALA A 187 4.30 7.27 -7.44
C ALA A 187 3.82 6.51 -8.68
N SER A 188 4.38 5.31 -8.92
CA SER A 188 4.01 4.48 -10.07
C SER A 188 2.60 3.91 -9.93
N VAL A 189 2.21 3.45 -8.73
CA VAL A 189 0.83 3.02 -8.43
C VAL A 189 -0.15 4.17 -8.70
N MET A 190 0.12 5.36 -8.19
CA MET A 190 -0.77 6.52 -8.37
C MET A 190 -0.86 6.98 -9.82
N LYS A 191 0.23 6.87 -10.60
CA LYS A 191 0.18 7.15 -12.06
C LYS A 191 -0.79 6.21 -12.77
N GLY A 192 -0.70 4.91 -12.49
CA GLY A 192 -1.60 3.91 -13.08
C GLY A 192 -3.05 4.13 -12.68
N LEU A 193 -3.30 4.36 -11.40
CA LEU A 193 -4.63 4.58 -10.85
C LEU A 193 -5.30 5.85 -11.39
N GLN A 194 -4.59 6.98 -11.38
CA GLN A 194 -5.15 8.27 -11.82
C GLN A 194 -5.34 8.33 -13.34
N ALA A 195 -4.59 7.54 -14.12
CA ALA A 195 -4.82 7.39 -15.55
C ALA A 195 -6.20 6.79 -15.88
N GLU A 196 -6.83 6.10 -14.91
CA GLU A 196 -8.18 5.56 -15.02
C GLU A 196 -9.26 6.54 -14.53
N HIS A 197 -8.97 7.85 -14.43
CA HIS A 197 -9.90 8.87 -13.96
C HIS A 197 -10.47 8.60 -12.54
N VAL A 198 -9.59 8.30 -11.60
CA VAL A 198 -9.87 8.12 -10.17
C VAL A 198 -8.97 9.04 -9.37
N ILE A 199 -9.49 9.65 -8.32
CA ILE A 199 -8.70 10.45 -7.38
C ILE A 199 -7.80 9.49 -6.59
N GLY A 200 -6.48 9.63 -6.77
CA GLY A 200 -5.46 8.92 -6.00
C GLY A 200 -5.23 9.60 -4.66
N ASP A 201 -5.03 8.78 -3.62
CA ASP A 201 -4.69 9.22 -2.27
C ASP A 201 -3.43 8.50 -1.78
N ILE A 202 -2.52 9.22 -1.10
CA ILE A 202 -1.40 8.61 -0.39
C ILE A 202 -1.52 8.83 1.12
N LYS A 203 -1.20 7.78 1.92
CA LYS A 203 -1.48 7.74 3.35
C LYS A 203 -0.41 6.95 4.13
N HIS A 204 -0.32 7.09 5.44
CA HIS A 204 -0.99 8.05 6.33
C HIS A 204 0.02 9.15 6.69
N TYR A 205 -0.25 10.38 6.32
CA TYR A 205 0.67 11.51 6.47
C TYR A 205 0.52 12.17 7.85
N ALA A 206 1.45 11.92 8.84
CA ALA A 206 2.62 11.11 8.69
C ALA A 206 2.92 10.33 9.99
N LEU A 207 3.87 9.36 9.91
CA LEU A 207 4.41 8.69 11.09
C LEU A 207 3.38 7.89 11.88
N ASN A 208 2.45 7.21 11.20
CA ASN A 208 1.56 6.21 11.79
C ASN A 208 2.25 4.84 11.76
N ASP A 209 3.29 4.67 12.58
CA ASP A 209 4.16 3.48 12.55
C ASP A 209 3.79 2.47 13.63
N GLN A 210 2.67 2.65 14.32
CA GLN A 210 2.05 1.66 15.22
C GLN A 210 0.53 1.84 15.26
N GLU A 211 -0.18 0.73 15.42
CA GLU A 211 -1.65 0.69 15.51
C GLU A 211 -2.15 0.79 16.95
N SER A 212 -1.39 0.26 17.91
CA SER A 212 -1.76 0.28 19.32
C SER A 212 -1.79 1.71 19.88
N GLY A 213 -3.00 2.21 20.11
CA GLY A 213 -3.22 3.57 20.62
C GLY A 213 -2.95 4.67 19.58
N ARG A 214 -3.07 4.41 18.30
CA ARG A 214 -2.81 5.33 17.19
C ARG A 214 -3.55 6.67 17.31
N ASN A 215 -4.77 6.68 17.86
CA ASN A 215 -5.54 7.91 18.11
C ASN A 215 -5.00 8.79 19.26
N ALA A 216 -3.99 8.33 20.00
CA ALA A 216 -3.49 8.99 21.19
C ALA A 216 -1.98 9.17 21.23
N VAL A 217 -1.22 8.36 20.49
CA VAL A 217 0.23 8.42 20.48
C VAL A 217 0.73 9.79 20.00
N ASN A 218 1.74 10.31 20.71
CA ASN A 218 2.53 11.45 20.23
C ASN A 218 3.91 10.94 19.82
N VAL A 219 4.19 11.00 18.54
CA VAL A 219 5.48 10.65 17.97
C VAL A 219 6.40 11.87 18.10
N ASN A 220 7.52 11.69 18.79
CA ASN A 220 8.58 12.68 18.87
C ASN A 220 9.71 12.26 17.91
N ILE A 221 10.03 13.12 16.97
CA ILE A 221 11.08 12.91 15.98
C ILE A 221 11.80 14.22 15.67
N ASP A 222 13.11 14.15 15.46
CA ASP A 222 13.88 15.27 14.96
C ASP A 222 13.45 15.64 13.54
N GLN A 223 13.39 16.94 13.24
CA GLN A 223 12.92 17.43 11.95
C GLN A 223 13.78 16.93 10.77
N ARG A 224 15.10 16.89 10.93
CA ARG A 224 16.01 16.36 9.91
C ARG A 224 15.73 14.88 9.67
N ALA A 225 15.61 14.11 10.76
CA ALA A 225 15.30 12.68 10.69
C ALA A 225 13.99 12.43 9.94
N ALA A 226 12.92 13.14 10.30
CA ALA A 226 11.63 13.02 9.62
C ALA A 226 11.73 13.35 8.11
N ARG A 227 12.46 14.44 7.76
CA ARG A 227 12.63 14.89 6.36
C ARG A 227 13.46 13.95 5.50
N GLU A 228 14.45 13.26 6.08
CA GLU A 228 15.35 12.35 5.37
C GLU A 228 14.90 10.90 5.38
N SER A 229 13.80 10.57 6.11
CA SER A 229 13.21 9.23 6.18
C SER A 229 11.73 9.25 5.80
N ASP A 230 10.84 9.22 6.76
CA ASP A 230 9.40 9.00 6.59
C ASP A 230 8.74 10.01 5.65
N LEU A 231 9.05 11.30 5.80
CA LEU A 231 8.51 12.35 4.95
C LEU A 231 9.10 12.36 3.53
N LEU A 232 10.30 11.79 3.34
CA LEU A 232 10.92 11.72 2.01
C LEU A 232 10.15 10.79 1.08
N ALA A 233 9.60 9.69 1.57
CA ALA A 233 8.77 8.78 0.78
C ALA A 233 7.54 9.51 0.20
N PHE A 234 6.84 10.30 1.02
CA PHE A 234 5.73 11.15 0.56
C PHE A 234 6.21 12.22 -0.42
N GLU A 235 7.31 12.91 -0.12
CA GLU A 235 7.86 13.95 -1.01
C GLU A 235 8.16 13.40 -2.40
N ILE A 236 8.76 12.21 -2.50
CA ILE A 236 9.04 11.54 -3.78
C ILE A 236 7.73 11.19 -4.50
N GLY A 237 6.78 10.54 -3.79
CA GLY A 237 5.49 10.19 -4.34
C GLY A 237 4.76 11.39 -4.98
N LEU A 238 4.76 12.51 -4.27
CA LEU A 238 4.13 13.75 -4.71
C LEU A 238 4.86 14.48 -5.84
N GLN A 239 6.19 14.39 -5.89
CA GLN A 239 6.99 15.07 -6.90
C GLN A 239 7.07 14.29 -8.23
N GLU A 240 7.03 12.97 -8.17
CA GLU A 240 7.07 12.12 -9.37
C GLU A 240 5.71 11.94 -10.03
N THR A 241 4.60 12.26 -9.33
CA THR A 241 3.25 12.27 -9.89
C THR A 241 2.38 13.35 -9.24
N ASP A 242 1.43 13.92 -9.98
CA ASP A 242 0.47 14.92 -9.47
C ASP A 242 -0.65 14.20 -8.69
N VAL A 243 -0.30 13.68 -7.50
CA VAL A 243 -1.26 12.98 -6.62
C VAL A 243 -2.38 13.94 -6.23
N ALA A 244 -3.62 13.45 -6.31
CA ALA A 244 -4.80 14.29 -6.13
C ALA A 244 -5.19 14.53 -4.66
N ALA A 245 -4.86 13.58 -3.75
CA ALA A 245 -5.20 13.68 -2.33
C ALA A 245 -4.08 13.12 -1.43
N VAL A 246 -4.07 13.57 -0.18
CA VAL A 246 -3.21 13.07 0.90
C VAL A 246 -4.06 12.91 2.15
N MET A 247 -4.05 11.72 2.76
CA MET A 247 -4.73 11.48 4.03
C MET A 247 -3.79 11.76 5.20
N CYS A 248 -4.15 12.69 6.08
CA CYS A 248 -3.43 12.91 7.33
C CYS A 248 -3.74 11.81 8.35
N SER A 249 -2.74 11.42 9.15
CA SER A 249 -2.81 10.29 10.08
C SER A 249 -3.51 10.63 11.40
N TYR A 250 -3.86 9.59 12.17
CA TYR A 250 -4.52 9.73 13.49
C TYR A 250 -3.64 10.32 14.58
N ASN A 251 -2.34 9.99 14.57
CA ASN A 251 -1.41 10.27 15.65
C ASN A 251 -1.03 11.75 15.75
N ARG A 252 -0.45 12.10 16.89
CA ARG A 252 0.25 13.39 17.04
C ARG A 252 1.68 13.25 16.54
N VAL A 253 2.18 14.32 15.98
CA VAL A 253 3.59 14.49 15.59
C VAL A 253 4.14 15.74 16.26
N ASN A 254 5.12 15.56 17.15
CA ASN A 254 5.74 16.64 17.91
C ASN A 254 4.73 17.53 18.64
N GLY A 255 3.64 16.94 19.18
CA GLY A 255 2.65 17.57 20.03
C GLY A 255 1.28 17.84 19.38
N ASP A 256 1.21 18.06 18.07
CA ASP A 256 -0.05 18.32 17.37
C ASP A 256 -0.56 17.09 16.63
N TYR A 257 -1.87 16.86 16.62
CA TYR A 257 -2.47 15.84 15.75
C TYR A 257 -2.10 16.11 14.29
N ALA A 258 -1.79 15.07 13.53
CA ALA A 258 -1.32 15.23 12.15
C ALA A 258 -2.29 16.05 11.29
N CYS A 259 -3.61 15.86 11.47
CA CYS A 259 -4.65 16.61 10.77
C CYS A 259 -4.85 18.07 11.27
N GLU A 260 -4.14 18.48 12.31
CA GLU A 260 -4.11 19.85 12.85
C GLU A 260 -2.68 20.41 12.94
N ASN A 261 -1.72 19.73 12.32
CA ASN A 261 -0.32 20.11 12.38
C ASN A 261 0.03 21.07 11.24
N LYS A 262 0.08 22.36 11.59
CA LYS A 262 0.37 23.42 10.62
C LYS A 262 1.71 23.20 9.89
N TYR A 263 2.75 22.70 10.60
CA TYR A 263 4.03 22.41 9.97
C TYR A 263 3.89 21.36 8.88
N LEU A 264 3.21 20.24 9.16
CA LEU A 264 3.02 19.16 8.18
C LEU A 264 2.18 19.62 7.01
N LEU A 265 0.97 20.18 7.26
CA LEU A 265 -0.02 20.39 6.22
C LEU A 265 0.22 21.66 5.41
N ASN A 266 0.46 22.80 6.06
CA ASN A 266 0.64 24.07 5.36
C ASN A 266 2.12 24.34 5.01
N ASP A 267 3.01 24.28 6.03
CA ASP A 267 4.38 24.77 5.83
C ASP A 267 5.16 23.81 4.93
N LEU A 268 5.04 22.51 5.15
CA LEU A 268 5.76 21.50 4.39
C LEU A 268 5.00 21.08 3.12
N LEU A 269 3.82 20.47 3.28
CA LEU A 269 3.09 19.86 2.17
C LEU A 269 2.67 20.92 1.12
N LYS A 270 1.92 21.95 1.54
CA LYS A 270 1.33 22.92 0.62
C LYS A 270 2.32 23.97 0.14
N ARG A 271 3.15 24.56 1.05
CA ARG A 271 4.08 25.63 0.69
C ARG A 271 5.38 25.11 0.10
N ASP A 272 6.10 24.24 0.83
CA ASP A 272 7.47 23.83 0.47
C ASP A 272 7.46 22.81 -0.68
N TRP A 273 6.59 21.78 -0.61
CA TRP A 273 6.44 20.79 -1.68
C TRP A 273 5.49 21.21 -2.78
N LYS A 274 4.75 22.32 -2.59
CA LYS A 274 3.81 22.87 -3.57
C LYS A 274 2.70 21.90 -3.98
N PHE A 275 2.27 21.10 -3.02
CA PHE A 275 1.17 20.17 -3.24
C PHE A 275 -0.10 20.91 -3.69
N LYS A 276 -0.65 20.49 -4.81
CA LYS A 276 -1.81 21.15 -5.45
C LYS A 276 -3.14 20.47 -5.11
N GLY A 277 -3.09 19.21 -4.67
CA GLY A 277 -4.25 18.44 -4.26
C GLY A 277 -4.81 18.88 -2.91
N PHE A 278 -5.73 18.10 -2.36
CA PHE A 278 -6.36 18.36 -1.08
C PHE A 278 -5.91 17.36 -0.01
N VAL A 279 -6.02 17.77 1.25
CA VAL A 279 -5.79 16.93 2.42
C VAL A 279 -7.11 16.51 3.03
N LEU A 280 -7.34 15.19 3.15
CA LEU A 280 -8.47 14.66 3.90
C LEU A 280 -7.99 14.08 5.24
N SER A 281 -8.88 14.07 6.23
CA SER A 281 -8.59 13.38 7.49
C SER A 281 -8.75 11.88 7.35
N ASP A 282 -7.96 11.11 8.11
CA ASP A 282 -8.34 9.75 8.43
C ASP A 282 -9.68 9.75 9.21
N TRP A 283 -10.36 8.59 9.30
CA TRP A 283 -11.73 8.45 9.81
C TRP A 283 -11.86 8.84 11.28
N GLY A 284 -12.26 10.11 11.53
CA GLY A 284 -12.30 10.71 12.86
C GLY A 284 -10.96 11.30 13.33
N GLY A 285 -10.01 11.52 12.41
CA GLY A 285 -8.72 12.16 12.68
C GLY A 285 -8.79 13.68 12.84
N THR A 286 -9.96 14.31 12.61
CA THR A 286 -10.19 15.73 12.87
C THR A 286 -10.57 15.96 14.33
N HIS A 287 -9.95 16.94 15.00
CA HIS A 287 -10.16 17.21 16.43
C HIS A 287 -10.63 18.63 16.76
N SER A 288 -10.66 19.52 15.78
CA SER A 288 -11.14 20.91 15.94
C SER A 288 -11.60 21.49 14.61
N THR A 289 -12.36 22.60 14.69
CA THR A 289 -12.81 23.36 13.51
C THR A 289 -11.78 24.39 13.07
N GLU A 290 -11.54 25.40 13.91
CA GLU A 290 -10.71 26.56 13.56
C GLU A 290 -9.24 26.17 13.40
N LYS A 291 -8.69 25.34 14.31
CA LYS A 291 -7.29 24.93 14.26
C LYS A 291 -6.99 24.01 13.08
N ALA A 292 -7.86 23.02 12.81
CA ALA A 292 -7.67 22.08 11.71
C ALA A 292 -7.73 22.80 10.34
N SER A 293 -8.72 23.68 10.14
CA SER A 293 -8.84 24.52 8.95
C SER A 293 -7.59 25.39 8.76
N ALA A 294 -7.19 26.15 9.77
CA ALA A 294 -6.02 27.01 9.73
C ALA A 294 -4.69 26.24 9.55
N ALA A 295 -4.64 24.97 10.01
CA ALA A 295 -3.49 24.09 9.78
C ALA A 295 -3.42 23.56 8.34
N GLY A 296 -4.52 23.59 7.59
CA GLY A 296 -4.56 23.19 6.20
C GLY A 296 -5.25 21.87 5.91
N LEU A 297 -6.08 21.35 6.83
CA LEU A 297 -7.01 20.28 6.52
C LEU A 297 -8.07 20.79 5.55
N ASP A 298 -8.32 20.07 4.46
CA ASP A 298 -9.26 20.51 3.43
C ASP A 298 -10.59 19.75 3.51
N HIS A 299 -10.61 18.53 4.09
CA HIS A 299 -11.78 17.67 4.09
C HIS A 299 -11.85 16.78 5.34
N GLU A 300 -12.99 16.72 6.02
CA GLU A 300 -13.24 15.88 7.19
C GLU A 300 -13.97 14.59 6.81
N GLU A 301 -13.46 13.42 7.22
CA GLU A 301 -14.12 12.11 7.10
C GLU A 301 -14.28 11.41 8.48
N PRO A 302 -15.27 10.53 8.63
CA PRO A 302 -16.34 10.15 7.69
C PRO A 302 -17.57 11.08 7.75
N GLY A 303 -17.59 12.05 8.65
CA GLY A 303 -18.77 12.87 8.94
C GLY A 303 -18.50 14.37 8.84
N TRP A 304 -19.23 15.12 9.69
CA TRP A 304 -19.29 16.58 9.63
C TRP A 304 -19.24 17.23 11.02
N ILE A 305 -18.51 16.62 11.96
CA ILE A 305 -18.49 17.09 13.36
C ILE A 305 -17.89 18.49 13.47
N PHE A 306 -16.79 18.73 12.71
CA PHE A 306 -16.03 19.96 12.76
C PHE A 306 -16.17 20.81 11.49
N PHE A 307 -16.25 20.20 10.29
CA PHE A 307 -16.27 20.91 9.02
C PHE A 307 -17.68 21.05 8.42
N GLY A 308 -18.73 20.65 9.15
CA GLY A 308 -20.10 20.89 8.80
C GLY A 308 -20.61 22.25 9.33
N GLU A 309 -21.70 22.22 10.09
CA GLU A 309 -22.37 23.41 10.66
C GLU A 309 -21.44 24.24 11.57
N GLU A 310 -20.48 23.62 12.27
CA GLU A 310 -19.54 24.35 13.13
C GLU A 310 -18.57 25.19 12.30
N LEU A 311 -18.07 24.69 11.15
CA LEU A 311 -17.24 25.47 10.25
C LEU A 311 -18.04 26.63 9.62
N LYS A 312 -19.28 26.39 9.20
CA LYS A 312 -20.17 27.44 8.69
C LYS A 312 -20.33 28.59 9.69
N LYS A 313 -20.67 28.25 10.96
CA LYS A 313 -20.79 29.25 12.04
C LYS A 313 -19.48 30.00 12.28
N ALA A 314 -18.33 29.29 12.22
CA ALA A 314 -17.03 29.94 12.40
C ALA A 314 -16.73 30.94 11.29
N VAL A 315 -17.11 30.65 10.05
CA VAL A 315 -16.99 31.57 8.90
C VAL A 315 -17.93 32.78 9.08
N GLU A 316 -19.19 32.55 9.38
CA GLU A 316 -20.19 33.61 9.61
C GLU A 316 -19.81 34.54 10.77
N ALA A 317 -19.14 33.99 11.81
CA ALA A 317 -18.62 34.76 12.93
C ALA A 317 -17.27 35.44 12.65
N GLY A 318 -16.69 35.23 11.47
CA GLY A 318 -15.38 35.80 11.09
C GLY A 318 -14.18 35.16 11.80
N LYS A 319 -14.34 34.00 12.43
CA LYS A 319 -13.27 33.25 13.10
C LYS A 319 -12.42 32.44 12.09
N VAL A 320 -13.06 31.95 11.03
CA VAL A 320 -12.39 31.33 9.87
C VAL A 320 -12.61 32.26 8.68
N PRO A 321 -11.52 32.71 8.03
CA PRO A 321 -11.64 33.55 6.82
C PRO A 321 -12.34 32.81 5.68
N GLN A 322 -13.27 33.48 4.97
CA GLN A 322 -13.90 32.92 3.77
C GLN A 322 -12.86 32.42 2.73
N ALA A 323 -11.75 33.15 2.59
CA ALA A 323 -10.68 32.80 1.66
C ALA A 323 -9.97 31.48 2.01
N GLU A 324 -10.00 31.06 3.26
CA GLU A 324 -9.46 29.78 3.70
C GLU A 324 -10.38 28.63 3.25
N VAL A 325 -11.70 28.77 3.48
CA VAL A 325 -12.71 27.84 2.96
C VAL A 325 -12.66 27.77 1.42
N ASP A 326 -12.45 28.89 0.77
CA ASP A 326 -12.32 28.96 -0.70
C ASP A 326 -11.07 28.20 -1.20
N ASP A 327 -9.95 28.22 -0.47
CA ASP A 327 -8.76 27.42 -0.83
C ASP A 327 -9.02 25.93 -0.64
N HIS A 328 -9.67 25.50 0.46
CA HIS A 328 -10.03 24.11 0.68
C HIS A 328 -10.90 23.56 -0.47
N VAL A 329 -11.98 24.25 -0.79
CA VAL A 329 -12.89 23.86 -1.90
C VAL A 329 -12.18 23.87 -3.24
N ARG A 330 -11.36 24.90 -3.52
CA ARG A 330 -10.59 25.00 -4.76
C ARG A 330 -9.68 23.79 -4.97
N ARG A 331 -9.02 23.30 -3.91
CA ARG A 331 -8.14 22.13 -3.97
C ARG A 331 -8.89 20.85 -4.31
N ILE A 332 -10.06 20.64 -3.71
CA ILE A 332 -10.93 19.49 -4.03
C ILE A 332 -11.38 19.55 -5.50
N LEU A 333 -11.94 20.68 -5.92
CA LEU A 333 -12.38 20.87 -7.30
C LEU A 333 -11.24 20.70 -8.31
N ARG A 334 -10.06 21.29 -8.01
CA ARG A 334 -8.86 21.13 -8.84
C ARG A 334 -8.48 19.66 -9.02
N SER A 335 -8.50 18.88 -7.94
CA SER A 335 -8.19 17.46 -7.98
C SER A 335 -9.21 16.67 -8.80
N MET A 336 -10.49 16.98 -8.66
CA MET A 336 -11.56 16.39 -9.47
C MET A 336 -11.42 16.69 -10.97
N PHE A 337 -11.00 17.92 -11.34
CA PHE A 337 -10.71 18.27 -12.74
C PHE A 337 -9.42 17.63 -13.23
N ALA A 338 -8.37 17.63 -12.44
CA ALA A 338 -7.05 17.10 -12.84
C ALA A 338 -7.06 15.60 -13.10
N THR A 339 -7.87 14.84 -12.35
CA THR A 339 -8.06 13.40 -12.55
C THR A 339 -9.12 13.06 -13.59
N GLY A 340 -9.88 14.03 -14.06
CA GLY A 340 -10.94 13.82 -15.05
C GLY A 340 -12.26 13.30 -14.47
N VAL A 341 -12.42 13.20 -13.17
CA VAL A 341 -13.64 12.69 -12.50
C VAL A 341 -14.89 13.50 -12.88
N ILE A 342 -14.75 14.81 -13.15
CA ILE A 342 -15.86 15.66 -13.58
C ILE A 342 -16.18 15.42 -15.04
N ASP A 343 -15.18 15.26 -15.89
CA ASP A 343 -15.33 15.13 -17.35
C ASP A 343 -15.81 13.73 -17.75
N ASP A 344 -15.36 12.71 -17.01
CA ASP A 344 -15.69 11.30 -17.23
C ASP A 344 -16.04 10.61 -15.91
N PRO A 345 -17.22 10.91 -15.33
CA PRO A 345 -17.66 10.29 -14.08
C PRO A 345 -17.84 8.77 -14.24
N PRO A 346 -17.56 7.98 -13.18
CA PRO A 346 -17.61 6.53 -13.27
C PRO A 346 -19.00 6.01 -13.62
N GLN A 347 -19.04 5.02 -14.50
CA GLN A 347 -20.24 4.29 -14.85
C GLN A 347 -20.12 2.84 -14.38
N LYS A 348 -21.10 2.37 -13.60
CA LYS A 348 -21.13 0.98 -13.16
C LYS A 348 -21.13 0.02 -14.34
N SER A 349 -20.21 -0.91 -14.35
CA SER A 349 -20.06 -1.92 -15.40
C SER A 349 -19.64 -3.26 -14.83
N VAL A 350 -19.47 -4.26 -15.69
CA VAL A 350 -18.96 -5.57 -15.29
C VAL A 350 -17.45 -5.50 -15.11
N VAL A 351 -16.97 -5.99 -13.97
CA VAL A 351 -15.54 -6.12 -13.71
C VAL A 351 -14.92 -7.22 -14.60
N ASP A 352 -13.78 -6.95 -15.21
CA ASP A 352 -12.99 -7.96 -15.94
C ASP A 352 -12.26 -8.89 -14.96
N VAL A 353 -12.97 -9.90 -14.48
CA VAL A 353 -12.47 -10.86 -13.49
C VAL A 353 -11.23 -11.59 -13.99
N MET A 354 -11.22 -12.04 -15.24
CA MET A 354 -10.12 -12.85 -15.78
C MET A 354 -8.85 -12.04 -15.97
N GLY A 355 -8.98 -10.85 -16.54
CA GLY A 355 -7.85 -9.92 -16.69
C GLY A 355 -7.28 -9.48 -15.34
N GLY A 356 -8.14 -9.24 -14.35
CA GLY A 356 -7.71 -8.96 -12.97
C GLY A 356 -6.91 -10.10 -12.35
N LEU A 357 -7.39 -11.33 -12.46
CA LEU A 357 -6.71 -12.54 -11.96
C LEU A 357 -5.36 -12.78 -12.64
N GLU A 358 -5.24 -12.52 -13.95
CA GLU A 358 -3.96 -12.63 -14.68
C GLU A 358 -2.93 -11.61 -14.18
N ILE A 359 -3.36 -10.37 -13.94
CA ILE A 359 -2.50 -9.31 -13.39
C ILE A 359 -2.07 -9.66 -11.96
N SER A 360 -3.01 -10.10 -11.11
CA SER A 360 -2.72 -10.51 -9.73
C SER A 360 -1.68 -11.64 -9.69
N GLN A 361 -1.86 -12.70 -10.50
CA GLN A 361 -0.91 -13.80 -10.59
C GLN A 361 0.48 -13.33 -11.03
N ARG A 362 0.56 -12.53 -12.10
CA ARG A 362 1.83 -12.02 -12.62
C ARG A 362 2.60 -11.17 -11.59
N ILE A 363 1.88 -10.33 -10.84
CA ILE A 363 2.51 -9.52 -9.79
C ILE A 363 2.96 -10.43 -8.63
N ALA A 364 2.14 -11.40 -8.19
CA ALA A 364 2.51 -12.37 -7.16
C ALA A 364 3.76 -13.20 -7.52
N GLU A 365 3.89 -13.60 -8.79
CA GLU A 365 5.09 -14.27 -9.32
C GLU A 365 6.34 -13.37 -9.23
N GLN A 366 6.18 -12.06 -9.44
CA GLN A 366 7.27 -11.08 -9.33
C GLN A 366 7.54 -10.62 -7.90
N SER A 367 6.65 -10.93 -6.96
CA SER A 367 6.73 -10.55 -5.55
C SER A 367 7.27 -11.66 -4.66
N THR A 368 7.18 -12.92 -5.08
CA THR A 368 7.64 -14.07 -4.31
C THR A 368 9.16 -14.08 -4.23
N VAL A 369 9.71 -13.88 -3.03
CA VAL A 369 11.17 -13.82 -2.79
C VAL A 369 11.72 -15.19 -2.46
N LEU A 370 12.73 -15.64 -3.19
CA LEU A 370 13.50 -16.85 -2.85
C LEU A 370 14.59 -16.47 -1.84
N LEU A 371 14.41 -16.83 -0.57
CA LEU A 371 15.34 -16.51 0.52
C LEU A 371 16.43 -17.55 0.70
N LYS A 372 16.13 -18.83 0.47
CA LYS A 372 17.10 -19.92 0.64
C LYS A 372 16.86 -21.02 -0.41
N ASN A 373 17.97 -21.60 -0.92
CA ASN A 373 17.92 -22.70 -1.87
C ASN A 373 19.19 -23.55 -1.78
N ASP A 374 19.30 -24.37 -0.73
CA ASP A 374 20.46 -25.21 -0.50
C ASP A 374 20.53 -26.34 -1.54
N HIS A 375 21.72 -26.59 -2.03
CA HIS A 375 22.03 -27.62 -3.02
C HIS A 375 21.22 -27.54 -4.32
N GLY A 376 20.53 -26.40 -4.58
CA GLY A 376 19.68 -26.23 -5.75
C GLY A 376 18.45 -27.14 -5.72
N LEU A 377 17.84 -27.35 -4.53
CA LEU A 377 16.61 -28.11 -4.36
C LEU A 377 15.48 -27.53 -5.23
N LEU A 378 15.38 -26.22 -5.25
CA LEU A 378 14.45 -25.49 -6.12
C LEU A 378 15.14 -25.06 -7.41
N PRO A 379 14.44 -25.10 -8.57
CA PRO A 379 13.04 -25.51 -8.74
C PRO A 379 12.89 -27.05 -8.68
N LEU A 380 11.74 -27.49 -8.17
CA LEU A 380 11.40 -28.92 -8.12
C LEU A 380 11.16 -29.47 -9.54
N ASP A 381 11.69 -30.67 -9.80
CA ASP A 381 11.39 -31.42 -11.02
C ASP A 381 10.24 -32.41 -10.78
N ALA A 382 9.02 -32.02 -11.14
CA ALA A 382 7.82 -32.85 -10.95
C ALA A 382 7.92 -34.25 -11.56
N SER A 383 8.78 -34.46 -12.56
CA SER A 383 8.95 -35.77 -13.21
C SER A 383 9.76 -36.76 -12.36
N LYS A 384 10.53 -36.26 -11.40
CA LYS A 384 11.40 -37.06 -10.53
C LYS A 384 10.83 -37.33 -9.13
N ILE A 385 9.85 -36.51 -8.70
CA ILE A 385 9.26 -36.60 -7.37
C ILE A 385 8.07 -37.56 -7.40
N LYS A 386 8.02 -38.50 -6.44
CA LYS A 386 6.94 -39.47 -6.30
C LYS A 386 5.97 -39.14 -5.19
N THR A 387 6.48 -38.49 -4.13
CA THR A 387 5.69 -38.19 -2.93
C THR A 387 6.00 -36.78 -2.42
N ILE A 388 4.95 -36.01 -2.17
CA ILE A 388 5.05 -34.64 -1.62
C ILE A 388 4.16 -34.55 -0.37
N ALA A 389 4.74 -34.12 0.75
CA ALA A 389 3.98 -33.70 1.91
C ALA A 389 3.71 -32.18 1.83
N VAL A 390 2.43 -31.79 1.80
CA VAL A 390 2.01 -30.39 1.98
C VAL A 390 1.54 -30.27 3.43
N ILE A 391 2.19 -29.41 4.18
CA ILE A 391 1.99 -29.28 5.63
C ILE A 391 1.69 -27.83 5.98
N GLY A 392 0.83 -27.61 6.95
CA GLY A 392 0.59 -26.28 7.50
C GLY A 392 -0.89 -25.94 7.65
N PRO A 393 -1.22 -25.04 8.59
CA PRO A 393 -2.59 -24.63 8.80
C PRO A 393 -3.14 -23.95 7.55
N HIS A 394 -4.34 -24.40 7.12
CA HIS A 394 -5.09 -23.85 5.98
C HIS A 394 -4.43 -23.97 4.59
N ALA A 395 -3.32 -24.73 4.43
CA ALA A 395 -2.72 -24.98 3.12
C ALA A 395 -3.66 -25.74 2.15
N ASP A 396 -4.74 -26.34 2.66
CA ASP A 396 -5.84 -26.94 1.90
C ASP A 396 -6.99 -25.98 1.63
N VAL A 397 -7.00 -24.78 2.21
CA VAL A 397 -8.05 -23.76 2.10
C VAL A 397 -7.68 -22.67 1.09
N GLY A 398 -6.58 -21.97 1.27
CA GLY A 398 -6.18 -20.83 0.44
C GLY A 398 -4.93 -20.13 0.94
N MET A 399 -4.62 -18.96 0.36
CA MET A 399 -3.58 -18.04 0.81
C MET A 399 -4.20 -16.96 1.69
N ILE A 400 -3.52 -16.60 2.80
CA ILE A 400 -4.04 -15.62 3.76
C ILE A 400 -3.90 -14.19 3.24
N SER A 401 -4.79 -13.30 3.74
CA SER A 401 -4.79 -11.85 3.50
C SER A 401 -4.65 -11.09 4.81
N GLY A 402 -4.07 -9.89 4.77
CA GLY A 402 -4.12 -8.93 5.86
C GLY A 402 -5.54 -8.44 6.14
N GLY A 403 -5.78 -7.96 7.37
CA GLY A 403 -7.09 -7.50 7.86
C GLY A 403 -7.23 -5.99 7.90
N GLY A 404 -8.38 -5.50 8.35
CA GLY A 404 -8.65 -4.07 8.51
C GLY A 404 -9.32 -3.42 7.29
N SER A 405 -9.12 -2.11 7.11
CA SER A 405 -9.68 -1.35 5.97
C SER A 405 -9.09 -1.79 4.64
N ALA A 406 -7.85 -2.24 4.62
CA ALA A 406 -7.17 -2.76 3.42
C ALA A 406 -7.70 -4.11 2.92
N GLN A 407 -8.49 -4.82 3.73
CA GLN A 407 -8.98 -6.17 3.42
C GLN A 407 -9.84 -6.20 2.16
N VAL A 408 -9.54 -7.12 1.25
CA VAL A 408 -10.31 -7.40 0.03
C VAL A 408 -11.05 -8.72 0.18
N ASP A 409 -12.31 -8.76 -0.24
CA ASP A 409 -13.19 -9.93 -0.13
C ASP A 409 -13.61 -10.43 -1.52
N PRO A 410 -12.72 -11.10 -2.26
CA PRO A 410 -13.11 -11.65 -3.55
C PRO A 410 -14.11 -12.79 -3.38
N PRO A 411 -15.04 -13.01 -4.32
CA PRO A 411 -15.92 -14.14 -4.30
C PRO A 411 -15.18 -15.48 -4.19
N GLY A 412 -15.64 -16.34 -3.28
CA GLY A 412 -15.01 -17.62 -2.99
C GLY A 412 -13.93 -17.56 -1.90
N GLY A 413 -13.61 -16.38 -1.36
CA GLY A 413 -12.80 -16.25 -0.17
C GLY A 413 -13.45 -16.88 1.06
N ASN A 414 -12.64 -17.51 1.91
CA ASN A 414 -13.10 -18.11 3.16
C ASN A 414 -12.74 -17.21 4.33
N ALA A 415 -13.76 -16.72 5.06
CA ALA A 415 -13.57 -15.94 6.28
C ALA A 415 -13.55 -16.88 7.49
N ILE A 416 -12.43 -16.94 8.18
CA ILE A 416 -12.25 -17.77 9.38
C ILE A 416 -12.09 -16.83 10.59
N MET A 417 -13.02 -16.92 11.53
CA MET A 417 -12.94 -16.12 12.76
C MET A 417 -11.95 -16.74 13.76
N PRO A 418 -10.97 -15.99 14.25
CA PRO A 418 -10.10 -16.48 15.32
C PRO A 418 -10.89 -16.85 16.57
N PRO A 419 -10.50 -17.90 17.30
CA PRO A 419 -11.17 -18.31 18.52
C PRO A 419 -11.25 -17.17 19.53
N GLY A 420 -12.45 -16.97 20.14
CA GLY A 420 -12.67 -15.99 21.22
C GLY A 420 -12.80 -14.51 20.77
N LYS A 421 -12.70 -14.19 19.49
CA LYS A 421 -12.77 -12.81 18.98
C LYS A 421 -14.17 -12.33 18.62
N GLY A 422 -15.20 -13.17 18.75
CA GLY A 422 -16.60 -12.83 18.39
C GLY A 422 -16.81 -12.86 16.86
N ARG A 423 -17.85 -12.15 16.38
CA ARG A 423 -18.21 -12.09 14.95
C ARG A 423 -17.87 -10.71 14.33
N THR A 424 -16.76 -10.13 14.70
CA THR A 424 -16.33 -8.87 14.10
C THR A 424 -15.63 -9.18 12.79
N TYR A 425 -16.27 -8.88 11.68
CA TYR A 425 -15.73 -9.08 10.32
C TYR A 425 -14.32 -8.50 10.12
N TRP A 426 -14.04 -7.37 10.75
CA TRP A 426 -12.73 -6.71 10.80
C TRP A 426 -11.58 -7.60 11.31
N LEU A 427 -11.90 -8.64 12.08
CA LEU A 427 -10.93 -9.57 12.67
C LEU A 427 -10.98 -10.96 11.99
N ALA A 428 -11.71 -11.12 10.90
CA ALA A 428 -11.75 -12.37 10.17
C ALA A 428 -10.45 -12.56 9.37
N HIS A 429 -9.87 -13.75 9.48
CA HIS A 429 -8.79 -14.15 8.57
C HIS A 429 -9.43 -14.54 7.23
N ILE A 430 -9.08 -13.82 6.17
CA ILE A 430 -9.56 -14.12 4.82
C ILE A 430 -8.52 -14.99 4.10
N TRP A 431 -8.98 -16.10 3.55
CA TRP A 431 -8.17 -17.03 2.79
C TRP A 431 -8.65 -17.07 1.33
N PHE A 432 -7.77 -16.72 0.40
CA PHE A 432 -8.08 -16.68 -1.02
C PHE A 432 -7.91 -18.06 -1.67
N PRO A 433 -8.92 -18.59 -2.39
CA PRO A 433 -8.75 -19.76 -3.22
C PRO A 433 -7.91 -19.35 -4.47
N THR A 434 -7.20 -20.26 -5.11
CA THR A 434 -7.11 -21.69 -4.92
C THR A 434 -6.17 -22.00 -3.74
N SER A 435 -6.31 -23.21 -3.17
CA SER A 435 -5.41 -23.62 -2.09
C SER A 435 -4.05 -24.08 -2.60
N PRO A 436 -2.96 -23.89 -1.80
CA PRO A 436 -1.64 -24.46 -2.06
C PRO A 436 -1.67 -25.95 -2.41
N LEU A 437 -2.39 -26.75 -1.62
CA LEU A 437 -2.53 -28.19 -1.84
C LEU A 437 -3.06 -28.52 -3.25
N LYS A 438 -4.06 -27.78 -3.72
CA LYS A 438 -4.66 -27.99 -5.04
C LYS A 438 -3.69 -27.64 -6.17
N THR A 439 -2.95 -26.53 -6.01
CA THR A 439 -1.97 -26.08 -7.02
C THR A 439 -0.77 -27.02 -7.11
N ILE A 440 -0.24 -27.48 -5.95
CA ILE A 440 0.83 -28.49 -5.92
C ILE A 440 0.42 -29.80 -6.60
N ARG A 441 -0.82 -30.28 -6.32
CA ARG A 441 -1.36 -31.46 -7.02
C ARG A 441 -1.45 -31.27 -8.55
N ALA A 442 -1.85 -30.08 -8.97
CA ALA A 442 -1.93 -29.76 -10.40
C ALA A 442 -0.56 -29.71 -11.07
N LYS A 443 0.48 -29.22 -10.37
CA LYS A 443 1.86 -29.13 -10.86
C LYS A 443 2.58 -30.48 -10.88
N ALA A 444 2.25 -31.39 -9.99
CA ALA A 444 2.88 -32.71 -9.87
C ALA A 444 1.86 -33.86 -10.03
N PRO A 445 1.18 -34.01 -11.19
CA PRO A 445 0.11 -35.01 -11.36
C PRO A 445 0.61 -36.46 -11.29
N GLY A 446 1.89 -36.70 -11.44
CA GLY A 446 2.53 -38.01 -11.30
C GLY A 446 2.93 -38.37 -9.86
N ALA A 447 2.84 -37.43 -8.93
CA ALA A 447 3.21 -37.64 -7.53
C ALA A 447 1.99 -37.87 -6.64
N THR A 448 2.20 -38.61 -5.57
CA THR A 448 1.22 -38.72 -4.47
C THR A 448 1.41 -37.51 -3.56
N VAL A 449 0.46 -36.56 -3.55
CA VAL A 449 0.48 -35.36 -2.72
C VAL A 449 -0.44 -35.53 -1.53
N GLN A 450 0.11 -35.63 -0.33
CA GLN A 450 -0.61 -35.78 0.92
C GLN A 450 -0.59 -34.48 1.72
N PHE A 451 -1.62 -34.27 2.53
CA PHE A 451 -1.78 -33.08 3.35
C PHE A 451 -1.83 -33.42 4.84
N ASP A 452 -1.22 -32.58 5.65
CA ASP A 452 -1.35 -32.53 7.10
C ASP A 452 -1.46 -31.08 7.57
N SER A 453 -2.42 -30.76 8.41
CA SER A 453 -2.61 -29.39 8.92
C SER A 453 -1.49 -28.90 9.84
N GLY A 454 -0.61 -29.80 10.30
CA GLY A 454 0.43 -29.45 11.27
C GLY A 454 -0.08 -29.33 12.71
N ALA A 455 -1.37 -29.58 12.98
CA ALA A 455 -1.93 -29.48 14.34
C ALA A 455 -1.25 -30.47 15.33
N ASP A 456 -0.80 -31.63 14.82
CA ASP A 456 0.13 -32.52 15.53
C ASP A 456 1.47 -32.53 14.80
N PRO A 457 2.47 -31.79 15.32
CA PRO A 457 3.80 -31.75 14.69
C PRO A 457 4.51 -33.12 14.58
N ALA A 458 4.15 -34.14 15.39
CA ALA A 458 4.72 -35.48 15.30
C ALA A 458 4.11 -36.27 14.14
N ALA A 459 2.79 -36.11 13.89
CA ALA A 459 2.12 -36.68 12.73
C ALA A 459 2.66 -36.05 11.44
N ALA A 460 2.76 -34.74 11.39
CA ALA A 460 3.32 -33.99 10.27
C ALA A 460 4.77 -34.41 9.94
N ALA A 461 5.63 -34.56 10.97
CA ALA A 461 6.99 -35.05 10.81
C ALA A 461 7.03 -36.51 10.28
N THR A 462 6.07 -37.35 10.67
CA THR A 462 5.95 -38.72 10.15
C THR A 462 5.58 -38.71 8.67
N LEU A 463 4.65 -37.85 8.26
CA LEU A 463 4.29 -37.65 6.85
C LEU A 463 5.50 -37.19 6.05
N ALA A 464 6.20 -36.16 6.55
CA ALA A 464 7.39 -35.59 5.91
C ALA A 464 8.49 -36.66 5.72
N LYS A 465 8.75 -37.48 6.73
CA LYS A 465 9.76 -38.57 6.69
C LYS A 465 9.49 -39.56 5.55
N ASN A 466 8.23 -39.79 5.22
CA ASN A 466 7.80 -40.74 4.20
C ASN A 466 7.60 -40.10 2.82
N SER A 467 8.01 -38.85 2.66
CA SER A 467 7.88 -38.08 1.41
C SER A 467 9.23 -37.70 0.84
N ASP A 468 9.34 -37.61 -0.49
CA ASP A 468 10.55 -37.15 -1.16
C ASP A 468 10.85 -35.69 -0.84
N VAL A 469 9.80 -34.87 -0.70
CA VAL A 469 9.86 -33.42 -0.38
C VAL A 469 8.75 -33.08 0.59
N ALA A 470 9.03 -32.22 1.56
CA ALA A 470 8.03 -31.59 2.42
C ALA A 470 7.96 -30.07 2.11
N ILE A 471 6.74 -29.57 1.90
CA ILE A 471 6.48 -28.14 1.67
C ILE A 471 5.60 -27.66 2.84
N VAL A 472 6.16 -26.82 3.71
CA VAL A 472 5.46 -26.27 4.87
C VAL A 472 4.99 -24.86 4.54
N TYR A 473 3.68 -24.63 4.61
CA TYR A 473 3.09 -23.30 4.55
C TYR A 473 2.90 -22.77 5.96
N ALA A 474 3.51 -21.63 6.24
CA ALA A 474 3.45 -20.96 7.53
C ALA A 474 2.97 -19.53 7.34
N TYR A 475 2.23 -19.00 8.30
CA TYR A 475 1.66 -17.66 8.18
C TYR A 475 1.81 -16.84 9.46
N GLN A 476 1.85 -15.50 9.29
CA GLN A 476 1.64 -14.51 10.31
C GLN A 476 0.57 -13.54 9.82
N TRP A 477 -0.50 -13.34 10.63
CA TRP A 477 -1.60 -12.46 10.26
C TRP A 477 -1.48 -11.11 10.93
N GLU A 478 -1.64 -10.05 10.13
CA GLU A 478 -1.61 -8.67 10.54
C GLU A 478 -2.93 -7.99 10.21
N SER A 479 -3.27 -6.96 10.96
CA SER A 479 -4.48 -6.19 10.76
C SER A 479 -4.36 -4.77 11.30
N GLU A 480 -4.98 -3.85 10.62
CA GLU A 480 -5.28 -2.53 11.16
C GLU A 480 -5.91 -2.63 12.55
N GLY A 481 -5.48 -1.74 13.46
CA GLY A 481 -5.95 -1.64 14.84
C GLY A 481 -5.22 -2.56 15.83
N MET A 482 -4.26 -3.37 15.40
CA MET A 482 -3.52 -4.30 16.25
C MET A 482 -2.08 -4.44 15.76
N ASP A 483 -1.11 -4.12 16.63
CA ASP A 483 0.29 -4.46 16.38
C ASP A 483 0.56 -5.93 16.75
N LEU A 484 1.60 -6.52 16.12
CA LEU A 484 2.11 -7.82 16.48
C LEU A 484 2.74 -7.77 17.88
N ASP A 485 2.51 -8.80 18.67
CA ASP A 485 3.20 -8.96 19.97
C ASP A 485 4.66 -9.41 19.77
N SER A 486 4.97 -10.07 18.66
CA SER A 486 6.29 -10.63 18.33
C SER A 486 6.40 -10.85 16.81
N LEU A 487 7.63 -10.84 16.29
CA LEU A 487 7.97 -11.27 14.93
C LEU A 487 8.13 -12.79 14.80
N SER A 488 7.90 -13.57 15.86
CA SER A 488 7.85 -15.03 15.77
C SER A 488 6.55 -15.50 15.15
N LEU A 489 6.59 -16.65 14.47
CA LEU A 489 5.38 -17.25 13.91
C LEU A 489 4.42 -17.66 15.05
N PRO A 490 3.11 -17.39 14.92
CA PRO A 490 2.11 -17.77 15.91
C PRO A 490 1.85 -19.28 15.94
N GLU A 491 1.09 -19.76 16.96
CA GLU A 491 0.54 -21.12 17.03
C GLU A 491 1.57 -22.25 16.96
N ASN A 492 2.78 -22.06 17.53
CA ASN A 492 3.88 -23.02 17.54
C ASN A 492 4.35 -23.48 16.14
N GLN A 493 4.15 -22.67 15.10
CA GLN A 493 4.59 -23.01 13.75
C GLN A 493 6.11 -23.18 13.65
N ASP A 494 6.90 -22.45 14.45
CA ASP A 494 8.35 -22.63 14.53
C ASP A 494 8.72 -24.07 14.97
N GLU A 495 8.01 -24.65 15.96
CA GLU A 495 8.19 -26.03 16.40
C GLU A 495 7.80 -27.03 15.31
N LEU A 496 6.68 -26.77 14.60
CA LEU A 496 6.22 -27.59 13.49
C LEU A 496 7.32 -27.67 12.40
N ILE A 497 7.82 -26.51 11.98
CA ILE A 497 8.86 -26.43 10.93
C ILE A 497 10.12 -27.19 11.37
N ALA A 498 10.58 -26.97 12.60
CA ALA A 498 11.77 -27.64 13.12
C ALA A 498 11.62 -29.17 13.16
N LYS A 499 10.46 -29.69 13.57
CA LYS A 499 10.20 -31.15 13.60
C LYS A 499 10.10 -31.75 12.20
N VAL A 500 9.45 -31.04 11.26
CA VAL A 500 9.35 -31.48 9.88
C VAL A 500 10.74 -31.50 9.23
N ALA A 501 11.53 -30.44 9.39
CA ALA A 501 12.89 -30.35 8.87
C ALA A 501 13.83 -31.44 9.44
N ALA A 502 13.72 -31.73 10.73
CA ALA A 502 14.48 -32.81 11.33
C ALA A 502 14.11 -34.21 10.78
N ALA A 503 12.86 -34.38 10.31
CA ALA A 503 12.39 -35.64 9.73
C ALA A 503 12.68 -35.74 8.22
N ASN A 504 12.73 -34.63 7.49
CA ASN A 504 13.02 -34.58 6.06
C ASN A 504 13.96 -33.41 5.73
N PRO A 505 15.21 -33.62 5.33
CA PRO A 505 16.16 -32.56 5.01
C PRO A 505 15.78 -31.80 3.71
N GLN A 506 14.87 -32.33 2.88
CA GLN A 506 14.34 -31.66 1.70
C GLN A 506 13.05 -30.88 2.04
N THR A 507 13.10 -30.15 3.14
CA THR A 507 11.99 -29.29 3.58
C THR A 507 12.11 -27.92 2.96
N ILE A 508 11.03 -27.46 2.36
CA ILE A 508 10.82 -26.09 1.84
C ILE A 508 9.77 -25.42 2.71
N VAL A 509 10.02 -24.19 3.12
CA VAL A 509 9.04 -23.36 3.84
C VAL A 509 8.57 -22.23 2.93
N VAL A 510 7.26 -22.07 2.84
CA VAL A 510 6.58 -20.92 2.21
C VAL A 510 5.97 -20.09 3.32
N ILE A 511 6.31 -18.80 3.36
CA ILE A 511 5.87 -17.88 4.41
C ILE A 511 4.83 -16.93 3.82
N GLU A 512 3.71 -16.77 4.51
CA GLU A 512 2.64 -15.84 4.19
C GLU A 512 2.55 -14.81 5.33
N ASN A 513 3.11 -13.63 5.12
CA ASN A 513 3.32 -12.60 6.15
C ASN A 513 3.14 -11.19 5.59
N GLY A 514 3.02 -10.23 6.47
CA GLY A 514 2.97 -8.81 6.13
C GLY A 514 4.12 -8.02 6.72
N SER A 515 5.02 -8.68 7.47
CA SER A 515 6.19 -8.11 8.14
C SER A 515 7.35 -9.09 8.11
N PRO A 516 8.59 -8.65 8.34
CA PRO A 516 9.69 -9.58 8.55
C PRO A 516 9.42 -10.46 9.78
N ILE A 517 9.83 -11.73 9.70
CA ILE A 517 9.71 -12.69 10.80
C ILE A 517 11.07 -13.17 11.28
N THR A 518 11.15 -13.64 12.54
CA THR A 518 12.30 -14.38 13.02
C THR A 518 12.19 -15.85 12.59
N MET A 519 13.33 -16.49 12.28
CA MET A 519 13.37 -17.86 11.74
C MET A 519 14.40 -18.71 12.52
N PRO A 520 14.05 -19.21 13.72
CA PRO A 520 15.00 -20.01 14.52
C PRO A 520 15.37 -21.33 13.85
N TRP A 521 14.63 -21.75 12.83
CA TRP A 521 14.79 -22.97 12.05
C TRP A 521 15.51 -22.76 10.70
N VAL A 522 15.97 -21.54 10.38
CA VAL A 522 16.54 -21.17 9.07
C VAL A 522 17.64 -22.11 8.58
N ASP A 523 18.51 -22.59 9.48
CA ASP A 523 19.61 -23.49 9.14
C ASP A 523 19.18 -24.94 8.97
N GLN A 524 17.94 -25.30 9.31
CA GLN A 524 17.42 -26.67 9.31
C GLN A 524 16.68 -27.03 8.03
N VAL A 525 16.27 -26.04 7.23
CA VAL A 525 15.45 -26.22 6.00
C VAL A 525 16.28 -25.98 4.76
N ALA A 526 15.95 -26.67 3.65
CA ALA A 526 16.71 -26.55 2.41
C ALA A 526 16.23 -25.42 1.49
N GLY A 527 14.97 -25.01 1.59
CA GLY A 527 14.39 -23.91 0.79
C GLY A 527 13.49 -23.01 1.60
N ILE A 528 13.50 -21.72 1.29
CA ILE A 528 12.59 -20.72 1.90
C ILE A 528 12.11 -19.78 0.80
N LEU A 529 10.79 -19.64 0.72
CA LEU A 529 10.11 -18.66 -0.12
C LEU A 529 9.29 -17.74 0.78
N ASP A 530 9.41 -16.44 0.55
CA ASP A 530 8.53 -15.44 1.15
C ASP A 530 7.51 -15.03 0.10
N ALA A 531 6.25 -15.34 0.36
CA ALA A 531 5.14 -15.12 -0.55
C ALA A 531 4.36 -13.85 -0.22
N TRP A 532 4.61 -13.24 0.94
CA TRP A 532 3.80 -12.14 1.48
C TRP A 532 2.32 -12.53 1.56
N TYR A 533 1.40 -11.58 1.55
CA TYR A 533 -0.01 -11.84 1.25
C TYR A 533 -0.19 -11.79 -0.27
N ALA A 534 -0.20 -12.95 -0.89
CA ALA A 534 0.02 -13.09 -2.33
C ALA A 534 -1.21 -12.84 -3.22
N GLY A 535 -2.38 -12.49 -2.64
CA GLY A 535 -3.60 -12.16 -3.39
C GLY A 535 -4.33 -13.36 -4.00
N SER A 536 -5.28 -13.06 -4.90
CA SER A 536 -6.27 -14.03 -5.44
C SER A 536 -5.68 -15.21 -6.20
N ARG A 537 -4.48 -15.10 -6.76
CA ARG A 537 -3.76 -16.15 -7.50
C ARG A 537 -2.41 -16.48 -6.87
N GLY A 538 -2.29 -16.21 -5.56
CA GLY A 538 -1.05 -16.41 -4.84
C GLY A 538 -0.57 -17.86 -4.84
N ALA A 539 -1.46 -18.81 -4.65
CA ALA A 539 -1.08 -20.23 -4.64
C ALA A 539 -0.56 -20.71 -6.01
N GLU A 540 -1.15 -20.25 -7.10
CA GLU A 540 -0.69 -20.53 -8.47
C GLU A 540 0.70 -19.89 -8.72
N ALA A 541 0.86 -18.64 -8.30
CA ALA A 541 2.12 -17.90 -8.45
C ALA A 541 3.27 -18.59 -7.70
N VAL A 542 3.07 -18.91 -6.42
CA VAL A 542 4.05 -19.62 -5.59
C VAL A 542 4.40 -20.99 -6.17
N ALA A 543 3.39 -21.74 -6.64
CA ALA A 543 3.62 -23.03 -7.28
C ALA A 543 4.44 -22.89 -8.58
N ASN A 544 4.19 -21.84 -9.39
CA ASN A 544 4.98 -21.55 -10.59
C ASN A 544 6.46 -21.30 -10.25
N VAL A 545 6.73 -20.62 -9.15
CA VAL A 545 8.10 -20.43 -8.65
C VAL A 545 8.68 -21.75 -8.16
N ILE A 546 7.98 -22.51 -7.30
CA ILE A 546 8.46 -23.79 -6.75
C ILE A 546 8.86 -24.77 -7.87
N PHE A 547 8.06 -24.89 -8.92
CA PHE A 547 8.29 -25.82 -10.02
C PHE A 547 9.09 -25.21 -11.19
N GLY A 548 9.48 -23.94 -11.10
CA GLY A 548 10.37 -23.29 -12.03
C GLY A 548 9.75 -22.84 -13.35
N ASP A 549 8.44 -22.73 -13.45
CA ASP A 549 7.77 -22.08 -14.57
C ASP A 549 8.15 -20.60 -14.61
N VAL A 550 8.36 -20.02 -13.43
CA VAL A 550 8.85 -18.66 -13.22
C VAL A 550 10.20 -18.71 -12.48
N ASN A 551 11.14 -17.90 -12.95
CA ASN A 551 12.41 -17.69 -12.26
C ASN A 551 12.24 -16.51 -11.30
N PRO A 552 12.39 -16.70 -9.97
CA PRO A 552 12.21 -15.62 -9.00
C PRO A 552 13.18 -14.46 -9.25
N SER A 553 12.68 -13.25 -9.07
CA SER A 553 13.43 -12.01 -9.24
C SER A 553 13.10 -10.95 -8.20
N ALA A 554 12.25 -11.30 -7.24
CA ALA A 554 11.87 -10.44 -6.15
C ALA A 554 13.03 -10.21 -5.18
N LYS A 555 13.00 -9.06 -4.51
CA LYS A 555 13.97 -8.65 -3.48
C LYS A 555 13.23 -8.12 -2.26
N LEU A 556 13.76 -8.38 -1.08
CA LEU A 556 13.15 -7.91 0.17
C LEU A 556 13.06 -6.38 0.22
N PRO A 557 11.89 -5.80 0.46
CA PRO A 557 11.72 -4.36 0.69
C PRO A 557 12.01 -3.96 2.14
N VAL A 558 12.27 -4.94 3.01
CA VAL A 558 12.57 -4.80 4.43
C VAL A 558 13.68 -5.73 4.85
N THR A 559 14.41 -5.34 5.89
CA THR A 559 15.44 -6.19 6.54
C THR A 559 14.76 -7.21 7.46
N PHE A 560 15.11 -8.48 7.34
CA PHE A 560 14.72 -9.51 8.30
C PHE A 560 15.71 -9.54 9.47
N PRO A 561 15.28 -9.20 10.69
CA PRO A 561 16.17 -9.21 11.85
C PRO A 561 16.51 -10.62 12.27
N LYS A 562 17.71 -10.82 12.82
CA LYS A 562 18.07 -12.10 13.42
C LYS A 562 17.35 -12.33 14.74
N SER A 563 17.08 -11.24 15.45
CA SER A 563 16.39 -11.23 16.74
C SER A 563 15.67 -9.89 16.95
N GLU A 564 14.55 -9.89 17.63
CA GLU A 564 13.85 -8.66 18.05
C GLU A 564 14.71 -7.81 19.02
N ALA A 565 15.66 -8.41 19.73
CA ALA A 565 16.63 -7.68 20.55
C ALA A 565 17.58 -6.77 19.72
N ASP A 566 17.64 -6.97 18.41
CA ASP A 566 18.46 -6.18 17.49
C ASP A 566 17.71 -4.98 16.87
N LEU A 567 16.39 -4.88 17.11
CA LEU A 567 15.57 -3.75 16.65
C LEU A 567 15.98 -2.44 17.35
N PRO A 568 15.74 -1.26 16.73
CA PRO A 568 15.89 0.03 17.41
C PRO A 568 15.08 0.13 18.70
N HIS A 569 13.86 -0.41 18.68
CA HIS A 569 12.95 -0.49 19.80
C HIS A 569 12.65 -1.97 20.12
N PRO A 570 13.49 -2.67 20.92
CA PRO A 570 13.25 -4.09 21.24
C PRO A 570 11.93 -4.35 21.96
N THR A 571 11.39 -3.34 22.64
CA THR A 571 10.09 -3.41 23.32
C THR A 571 9.13 -2.41 22.70
N VAL A 572 7.96 -2.88 22.26
CA VAL A 572 6.89 -2.01 21.76
C VAL A 572 6.35 -1.14 22.90
N VAL A 573 6.26 0.16 22.67
CA VAL A 573 5.63 1.09 23.61
C VAL A 573 4.12 0.91 23.52
N LYS A 574 3.52 0.30 24.55
CA LYS A 574 2.07 0.08 24.63
C LYS A 574 1.37 1.28 25.29
N PRO A 575 0.17 1.64 24.81
CA PRO A 575 -0.59 2.73 25.39
C PRO A 575 -0.99 2.42 26.84
N PRO A 576 -1.04 3.45 27.71
CA PRO A 576 -1.59 3.29 29.07
C PRO A 576 -3.03 2.77 29.05
N LYS A 577 -3.42 2.01 30.08
CA LYS A 577 -4.79 1.47 30.18
C LYS A 577 -5.88 2.54 30.06
N VAL A 578 -5.65 3.73 30.63
CA VAL A 578 -6.58 4.85 30.56
C VAL A 578 -6.82 5.31 29.11
N THR A 579 -5.80 5.28 28.27
CA THR A 579 -5.91 5.61 26.85
C THR A 579 -6.73 4.57 26.11
N ILE A 580 -6.46 3.27 26.34
CA ILE A 580 -7.21 2.17 25.73
C ILE A 580 -8.69 2.21 26.15
N ASP A 581 -8.97 2.44 27.43
CA ASP A 581 -10.35 2.53 27.92
C ASP A 581 -11.08 3.77 27.35
N ALA A 582 -10.35 4.86 27.12
CA ALA A 582 -10.88 6.05 26.48
C ALA A 582 -11.20 5.82 24.99
N ASP A 583 -10.31 5.17 24.28
CA ASP A 583 -10.46 4.83 22.85
C ASP A 583 -11.71 3.96 22.59
N ARG A 584 -12.03 3.08 23.51
CA ARG A 584 -13.24 2.22 23.45
C ARG A 584 -14.58 2.94 23.68
N GLN A 585 -14.56 4.23 24.03
CA GLN A 585 -15.78 4.99 24.35
C GLN A 585 -16.43 5.70 23.15
N GLY A 586 -15.93 5.47 21.94
CA GLY A 586 -16.53 5.90 20.67
C GLY A 586 -16.08 7.27 20.17
N TRP A 587 -16.46 7.56 18.95
CA TRP A 587 -16.00 8.66 18.10
C TRP A 587 -16.04 10.06 18.74
N LYS A 588 -17.07 10.40 19.50
CA LYS A 588 -17.17 11.72 20.15
C LYS A 588 -16.02 12.00 21.10
N ARG A 589 -15.49 10.96 21.73
CA ARG A 589 -14.38 11.08 22.66
C ARG A 589 -13.03 11.07 21.93
N ILE A 590 -12.93 10.30 20.86
CA ILE A 590 -11.76 10.33 19.96
C ILE A 590 -11.65 11.74 19.37
N ALA A 591 -12.74 12.27 18.83
CA ALA A 591 -12.80 13.63 18.28
C ALA A 591 -12.46 14.71 19.32
N ALA A 592 -12.80 14.52 20.62
CA ALA A 592 -12.40 15.44 21.68
C ALA A 592 -10.91 15.40 22.06
N GLY A 593 -10.15 14.44 21.49
CA GLY A 593 -8.74 14.19 21.80
C GLY A 593 -8.54 13.28 23.01
N LEU A 594 -7.64 12.32 22.88
CA LEU A 594 -7.28 11.36 23.92
C LEU A 594 -6.02 11.79 24.68
N PRO A 595 -5.84 11.36 25.96
CA PRO A 595 -4.59 11.56 26.67
C PRO A 595 -3.41 10.97 25.89
N ALA A 596 -2.41 11.80 25.57
CA ALA A 596 -1.25 11.38 24.81
C ALA A 596 -0.32 10.48 25.64
N PHE A 597 0.27 9.47 24.98
CA PHE A 597 1.48 8.82 25.44
C PHE A 597 2.58 9.03 24.38
N GLN A 598 3.85 8.88 24.80
CA GLN A 598 4.98 9.31 24.00
C GLN A 598 5.69 8.10 23.37
N VAL A 599 5.99 8.22 22.10
CA VAL A 599 6.95 7.37 21.38
C VAL A 599 8.01 8.28 20.79
N THR A 600 9.29 7.97 21.00
CA THR A 600 10.38 8.80 20.52
C THR A 600 11.28 7.97 19.60
N TYR A 601 11.55 8.50 18.41
CA TYR A 601 12.40 7.86 17.40
C TYR A 601 13.84 8.39 17.53
N ASP A 602 14.53 7.93 18.57
CA ASP A 602 15.92 8.33 18.88
C ASP A 602 16.94 7.80 17.87
N GLU A 603 16.58 6.74 17.11
CA GLU A 603 17.40 6.21 16.01
C GLU A 603 17.53 7.19 14.85
N GLY A 604 16.64 8.17 14.75
CA GLY A 604 16.67 9.26 13.78
C GLY A 604 16.53 8.78 12.35
N VAL A 605 17.54 9.07 11.51
CA VAL A 605 17.58 8.65 10.08
C VAL A 605 17.85 7.17 9.86
N LYS A 606 18.15 6.41 10.92
CA LYS A 606 18.55 4.99 10.85
C LYS A 606 17.34 4.07 10.77
N VAL A 607 16.51 4.20 9.74
CA VAL A 607 15.38 3.29 9.49
C VAL A 607 15.88 2.03 8.77
N GLY A 608 15.37 0.86 9.17
CA GLY A 608 15.62 -0.41 8.50
C GLY A 608 17.11 -0.78 8.41
N TYR A 609 17.59 -1.18 7.23
CA TYR A 609 18.99 -1.58 7.01
C TYR A 609 20.01 -0.54 7.49
N LYS A 610 19.66 0.74 7.51
CA LYS A 610 20.56 1.82 7.97
C LYS A 610 20.87 1.69 9.46
N TRP A 611 19.91 1.19 10.25
CA TRP A 611 20.13 0.88 11.67
C TRP A 611 21.12 -0.26 11.84
N TYR A 612 20.88 -1.39 11.16
CA TYR A 612 21.74 -2.58 11.28
C TYR A 612 23.16 -2.29 10.80
N ASP A 613 23.32 -1.52 9.74
CA ASP A 613 24.62 -1.09 9.24
C ASP A 613 25.34 -0.16 10.22
N ALA A 614 24.64 0.84 10.77
CA ALA A 614 25.24 1.84 11.67
C ALA A 614 25.63 1.26 13.03
N GLU A 615 24.80 0.35 13.57
CA GLU A 615 25.00 -0.30 14.86
C GLU A 615 25.76 -1.64 14.76
N ASN A 616 26.19 -2.01 13.53
CA ASN A 616 26.90 -3.26 13.24
C ASN A 616 26.15 -4.49 13.77
N LYS A 617 24.81 -4.53 13.58
CA LYS A 617 23.94 -5.61 14.00
C LYS A 617 23.85 -6.69 12.92
N PRO A 618 23.84 -7.98 13.31
CA PRO A 618 23.62 -9.06 12.35
C PRO A 618 22.16 -9.09 11.89
N VAL A 619 21.95 -9.39 10.61
CA VAL A 619 20.61 -9.62 10.05
C VAL A 619 20.45 -11.06 9.60
N LEU A 620 19.21 -11.52 9.51
CA LEU A 620 18.88 -12.82 8.93
C LEU A 620 18.97 -12.74 7.41
N PHE A 621 18.26 -11.77 6.82
CA PHE A 621 18.34 -11.41 5.42
C PHE A 621 18.37 -9.88 5.28
N PRO A 622 19.32 -9.33 4.52
CA PRO A 622 19.44 -7.88 4.36
C PRO A 622 18.39 -7.31 3.39
N PHE A 623 18.11 -6.03 3.51
CA PHE A 623 17.34 -5.26 2.53
C PHE A 623 17.87 -5.46 1.10
N GLY A 624 16.97 -5.65 0.13
CA GLY A 624 17.29 -5.93 -1.25
C GLY A 624 17.69 -7.39 -1.52
N TYR A 625 17.72 -8.27 -0.51
CA TYR A 625 18.09 -9.67 -0.71
C TYR A 625 17.00 -10.47 -1.41
N GLY A 626 17.42 -11.36 -2.30
CA GLY A 626 16.58 -12.35 -2.97
C GLY A 626 17.41 -13.12 -3.98
N LEU A 627 17.21 -14.44 -4.01
CA LEU A 627 17.90 -15.38 -4.92
C LEU A 627 17.12 -15.54 -6.23
N SER A 628 17.80 -16.12 -7.20
CA SER A 628 17.26 -16.50 -8.52
C SER A 628 17.73 -17.90 -8.89
N TYR A 629 17.03 -18.56 -9.81
CA TYR A 629 17.49 -19.83 -10.42
C TYR A 629 18.60 -19.62 -11.47
N THR A 630 19.11 -18.39 -11.58
CA THR A 630 20.31 -18.05 -12.34
C THR A 630 21.23 -17.20 -11.46
N THR A 631 22.38 -16.84 -11.95
CA THR A 631 23.34 -15.99 -11.24
C THR A 631 23.72 -14.78 -12.07
N TYR A 632 23.96 -13.67 -11.40
CA TYR A 632 24.32 -12.42 -12.05
C TYR A 632 25.72 -11.94 -11.62
N SER A 633 26.38 -11.19 -12.48
CA SER A 633 27.61 -10.48 -12.17
C SER A 633 27.52 -9.03 -12.59
N TYR A 634 28.23 -8.18 -11.87
CA TYR A 634 28.30 -6.75 -12.07
C TYR A 634 29.72 -6.36 -12.52
N SER A 635 29.83 -5.39 -13.45
CA SER A 635 31.11 -4.92 -13.98
C SER A 635 31.00 -3.51 -14.54
N ASN A 636 32.15 -2.91 -14.91
CA ASN A 636 32.24 -1.65 -15.65
C ASN A 636 31.53 -0.46 -14.96
N LEU A 637 31.60 -0.36 -13.63
CA LEU A 637 31.04 0.80 -12.92
C LEU A 637 31.75 2.07 -13.39
N LYS A 638 30.94 3.08 -13.67
CA LYS A 638 31.38 4.44 -13.96
C LYS A 638 30.39 5.42 -13.38
N VAL A 639 30.88 6.33 -12.55
CA VAL A 639 30.11 7.45 -12.01
C VAL A 639 30.50 8.72 -12.73
N THR A 640 29.56 9.35 -13.41
CA THR A 640 29.76 10.65 -14.06
C THR A 640 29.20 11.73 -13.14
N PRO A 641 30.07 12.62 -12.58
CA PRO A 641 29.63 13.70 -11.72
C PRO A 641 28.76 14.71 -12.46
N GLY A 642 27.87 15.38 -11.77
CA GLY A 642 26.98 16.41 -12.29
C GLY A 642 26.02 16.90 -11.20
N LYS A 643 25.08 17.77 -11.58
CA LYS A 643 24.00 18.16 -10.66
C LYS A 643 23.25 16.91 -10.17
N ASN A 644 22.93 16.02 -11.09
CA ASN A 644 22.41 14.66 -10.83
C ASN A 644 23.47 13.68 -11.34
N PRO A 645 24.27 13.06 -10.48
CA PRO A 645 25.28 12.09 -10.91
C PRO A 645 24.65 10.92 -11.66
N ARG A 646 25.34 10.46 -12.70
CA ARG A 646 24.92 9.31 -13.49
C ARG A 646 25.80 8.12 -13.17
N VAL A 647 25.17 7.03 -12.74
CA VAL A 647 25.82 5.76 -12.42
C VAL A 647 25.53 4.77 -13.55
N THR A 648 26.57 4.35 -14.26
CA THR A 648 26.48 3.36 -15.37
C THR A 648 27.29 2.13 -15.02
N PHE A 649 26.74 0.96 -15.27
CA PHE A 649 27.40 -0.34 -15.01
C PHE A 649 26.81 -1.42 -15.90
N THR A 650 27.45 -2.60 -15.95
CA THR A 650 26.98 -3.74 -16.71
C THR A 650 26.49 -4.85 -15.79
N VAL A 651 25.29 -5.37 -16.06
CA VAL A 651 24.76 -6.60 -15.44
C VAL A 651 24.80 -7.73 -16.44
N THR A 652 25.32 -8.90 -16.04
CA THR A 652 25.43 -10.08 -16.89
C THR A 652 24.78 -11.28 -16.24
N ASN A 653 23.86 -11.94 -16.94
CA ASN A 653 23.34 -13.24 -16.56
C ASN A 653 24.39 -14.33 -16.83
N LYS A 654 24.96 -14.93 -15.79
CA LYS A 654 26.02 -15.97 -15.90
C LYS A 654 25.47 -17.37 -16.10
N GLY A 655 24.19 -17.58 -15.80
CA GLY A 655 23.56 -18.89 -15.85
C GLY A 655 23.01 -19.26 -17.22
N ASN A 656 22.20 -20.33 -17.24
CA ASN A 656 21.60 -20.91 -18.46
C ASN A 656 20.07 -20.71 -18.52
N ARG A 657 19.51 -19.93 -17.60
CA ARG A 657 18.07 -19.61 -17.53
C ARG A 657 17.89 -18.10 -17.68
N ALA A 658 16.88 -17.68 -18.43
CA ALA A 658 16.47 -16.27 -18.45
C ALA A 658 15.95 -15.84 -17.08
N GLY A 659 16.15 -14.57 -16.72
CA GLY A 659 15.66 -14.02 -15.46
C GLY A 659 15.77 -12.50 -15.43
N ALA A 660 15.28 -11.91 -14.36
CA ALA A 660 15.45 -10.49 -14.10
C ALA A 660 16.29 -10.28 -12.83
N GLU A 661 17.09 -9.24 -12.84
CA GLU A 661 17.88 -8.80 -11.68
C GLU A 661 17.50 -7.38 -11.30
N VAL A 662 17.39 -7.12 -10.01
CA VAL A 662 17.30 -5.78 -9.46
C VAL A 662 18.70 -5.31 -9.11
N ALA A 663 19.18 -4.33 -9.83
CA ALA A 663 20.45 -3.69 -9.55
C ALA A 663 20.23 -2.47 -8.69
N GLU A 664 20.76 -2.49 -7.48
CA GLU A 664 20.63 -1.47 -6.47
C GLU A 664 21.87 -0.57 -6.44
N VAL A 665 21.65 0.74 -6.35
CA VAL A 665 22.71 1.75 -6.26
C VAL A 665 22.63 2.41 -4.91
N TYR A 666 23.72 2.33 -4.15
CA TYR A 666 23.87 2.95 -2.84
C TYR A 666 24.93 4.04 -2.89
N ALA A 667 24.85 4.99 -1.96
CA ALA A 667 25.87 5.99 -1.75
C ALA A 667 26.23 6.11 -0.26
N SER A 668 27.54 6.19 0.02
CA SER A 668 28.03 6.74 1.29
C SER A 668 28.30 8.22 1.12
N LEU A 669 27.86 9.01 2.09
CA LEU A 669 28.07 10.46 2.11
C LEU A 669 29.39 10.80 2.81
N PRO A 670 29.95 12.02 2.59
CA PRO A 670 31.12 12.49 3.34
C PRO A 670 30.88 12.45 4.85
N ALA A 671 31.91 12.16 5.64
CA ALA A 671 31.81 12.06 7.11
C ALA A 671 31.16 13.30 7.77
N ALA A 672 31.35 14.49 7.18
CA ALA A 672 30.72 15.74 7.65
C ALA A 672 29.19 15.75 7.53
N ALA A 673 28.59 14.84 6.74
CA ALA A 673 27.13 14.69 6.65
C ALA A 673 26.53 14.04 7.91
N ALA A 674 27.33 13.32 8.71
CA ALA A 674 26.90 12.57 9.89
C ALA A 674 25.73 11.61 9.59
N GLU A 675 25.88 10.79 8.54
CA GLU A 675 24.89 9.86 8.02
C GLU A 675 25.27 8.40 8.30
N PRO A 676 24.30 7.46 8.23
CA PRO A 676 24.56 6.03 8.21
C PRO A 676 25.59 5.66 7.13
N PRO A 677 26.26 4.49 7.24
CA PRO A 677 27.35 4.10 6.32
C PRO A 677 26.98 4.15 4.84
N LYS A 678 25.72 3.92 4.49
CA LYS A 678 25.20 4.05 3.13
C LYS A 678 23.69 4.26 3.13
N ARG A 679 23.17 4.73 2.00
CA ARG A 679 21.74 4.81 1.70
C ARG A 679 21.46 4.39 0.25
N LEU A 680 20.31 3.80 -0.03
CA LEU A 680 19.84 3.60 -1.39
C LEU A 680 19.68 4.97 -2.07
N VAL A 681 20.12 5.08 -3.33
CA VAL A 681 19.97 6.32 -4.12
C VAL A 681 19.33 6.07 -5.49
N GLY A 682 19.08 4.81 -5.82
CA GLY A 682 18.36 4.40 -7.02
C GLY A 682 18.45 2.90 -7.27
N PHE A 683 17.63 2.41 -8.19
CA PHE A 683 17.60 1.01 -8.58
C PHE A 683 17.09 0.85 -10.02
N SER A 684 17.33 -0.33 -10.59
CA SER A 684 16.80 -0.69 -11.90
C SER A 684 16.59 -2.19 -11.99
N LYS A 685 15.40 -2.63 -12.42
CA LYS A 685 15.12 -4.04 -12.72
C LYS A 685 15.41 -4.33 -14.18
N VAL A 686 16.23 -5.34 -14.45
CA VAL A 686 16.77 -5.66 -15.78
C VAL A 686 16.46 -7.11 -16.14
N LYS A 687 15.74 -7.34 -17.24
CA LYS A 687 15.46 -8.68 -17.81
C LYS A 687 16.63 -9.09 -18.71
N LEU A 688 17.17 -10.29 -18.50
CA LEU A 688 18.35 -10.82 -19.19
C LEU A 688 18.12 -12.27 -19.66
N ASN A 689 18.39 -12.53 -20.92
CA ASN A 689 18.49 -13.89 -21.45
C ASN A 689 19.73 -14.62 -20.89
N PRO A 690 19.83 -15.96 -21.03
CA PRO A 690 21.04 -16.68 -20.65
C PRO A 690 22.28 -16.08 -21.32
N LYS A 691 23.32 -15.81 -20.52
CA LYS A 691 24.61 -15.23 -20.96
C LYS A 691 24.54 -13.80 -21.51
N GLU A 692 23.39 -13.16 -21.50
CA GLU A 692 23.21 -11.76 -21.91
C GLU A 692 23.84 -10.80 -20.92
N SER A 693 24.40 -9.72 -21.45
CA SER A 693 24.89 -8.56 -20.68
C SER A 693 24.15 -7.31 -21.15
N LYS A 694 23.72 -6.47 -20.20
CA LYS A 694 23.13 -5.16 -20.49
C LYS A 694 23.83 -4.08 -19.69
N GLU A 695 24.06 -2.94 -20.33
CA GLU A 695 24.45 -1.72 -19.64
C GLU A 695 23.20 -1.11 -18.99
N VAL A 696 23.34 -0.74 -17.72
CA VAL A 696 22.30 -0.12 -16.90
C VAL A 696 22.78 1.27 -16.52
N THR A 697 21.87 2.24 -16.60
CA THR A 697 22.12 3.61 -16.18
C THR A 697 21.10 4.03 -15.13
N VAL A 698 21.56 4.58 -14.02
CA VAL A 698 20.75 5.17 -12.97
C VAL A 698 21.16 6.63 -12.80
N ASP A 699 20.24 7.54 -13.09
CA ASP A 699 20.42 8.97 -12.78
C ASP A 699 20.01 9.20 -11.33
N VAL A 700 20.96 9.67 -10.50
CA VAL A 700 20.76 9.86 -9.08
C VAL A 700 20.33 11.30 -8.83
N ASP A 701 19.17 11.52 -8.23
CA ASP A 701 18.75 12.85 -7.82
C ASP A 701 19.68 13.39 -6.74
N ALA A 702 20.14 14.62 -6.89
CA ALA A 702 21.01 15.29 -5.92
C ALA A 702 20.43 15.34 -4.50
N LYS A 703 19.09 15.36 -4.38
CA LYS A 703 18.39 15.29 -3.10
C LYS A 703 18.74 14.02 -2.33
N TYR A 704 18.86 12.88 -3.00
CA TYR A 704 19.19 11.59 -2.36
C TYR A 704 20.65 11.52 -1.88
N LEU A 705 21.47 12.46 -2.33
CA LEU A 705 22.88 12.66 -1.89
C LEU A 705 23.03 13.81 -0.90
N SER A 706 21.94 14.46 -0.51
CA SER A 706 21.89 15.62 0.36
C SER A 706 21.44 15.27 1.76
N ILE A 707 21.77 16.12 2.73
CA ILE A 707 21.16 16.17 4.06
C ILE A 707 20.14 17.30 4.12
N PHE A 708 19.18 17.20 5.02
CA PHE A 708 18.26 18.32 5.27
C PHE A 708 18.84 19.29 6.28
N ASN A 709 19.17 20.50 5.84
CA ASN A 709 19.68 21.55 6.70
C ASN A 709 18.51 22.33 7.34
N MET A 710 18.28 22.12 8.63
CA MET A 710 17.19 22.78 9.38
C MET A 710 17.33 24.29 9.47
N MET A 711 18.56 24.84 9.51
CA MET A 711 18.75 26.28 9.59
C MET A 711 18.37 27.03 8.32
N HIS A 712 18.52 26.36 7.18
CA HIS A 712 18.17 26.92 5.87
C HIS A 712 16.84 26.38 5.31
N ASN A 713 16.20 25.44 6.02
CA ASN A 713 15.00 24.73 5.59
C ASN A 713 15.15 24.20 4.14
N ALA A 714 16.26 23.55 3.83
CA ALA A 714 16.60 23.13 2.47
C ALA A 714 17.49 21.87 2.44
N TRP A 715 17.37 21.12 1.36
CA TRP A 715 18.30 20.05 1.04
C TRP A 715 19.68 20.64 0.69
N GLN A 716 20.74 20.11 1.28
CA GLN A 716 22.11 20.56 1.13
C GLN A 716 23.03 19.39 0.78
N LEU A 717 23.66 19.47 -0.36
CA LEU A 717 24.79 18.60 -0.69
C LEU A 717 25.98 18.99 0.18
N VAL A 718 26.56 18.03 0.89
CA VAL A 718 27.78 18.25 1.71
C VAL A 718 28.98 18.05 0.79
N PRO A 719 29.82 19.07 0.54
CA PRO A 719 31.00 18.91 -0.31
C PRO A 719 31.95 17.83 0.22
N GLY A 720 32.45 16.96 -0.64
CA GLY A 720 33.38 15.91 -0.25
C GLY A 720 33.33 14.66 -1.15
N ASP A 721 33.92 13.59 -0.65
CA ASP A 721 33.96 12.31 -1.37
C ASP A 721 32.76 11.46 -1.08
N TYR A 722 32.06 11.06 -2.13
CA TYR A 722 30.91 10.16 -2.13
C TYR A 722 31.31 8.79 -2.68
N GLY A 723 31.05 7.74 -1.91
CA GLY A 723 31.31 6.37 -2.35
C GLY A 723 30.05 5.75 -2.96
N PHE A 724 30.01 5.58 -4.27
CA PHE A 724 28.94 4.87 -4.96
C PHE A 724 29.21 3.37 -4.95
N MET A 725 28.18 2.58 -4.64
CA MET A 725 28.24 1.13 -4.55
C MET A 725 27.08 0.53 -5.34
N VAL A 726 27.35 -0.57 -6.09
CA VAL A 726 26.33 -1.23 -6.92
C VAL A 726 26.35 -2.73 -6.68
N GLY A 727 25.17 -3.32 -6.55
CA GLY A 727 25.01 -4.76 -6.40
C GLY A 727 23.57 -5.21 -6.32
N GLY A 728 23.36 -6.39 -5.75
CA GLY A 728 22.06 -7.07 -5.70
C GLY A 728 21.41 -7.08 -4.32
N SER A 729 21.99 -6.40 -3.31
CA SER A 729 21.39 -6.16 -2.00
C SER A 729 22.23 -5.17 -1.20
N SER A 730 21.72 -4.65 -0.10
CA SER A 730 22.46 -3.72 0.78
C SER A 730 23.78 -4.30 1.33
N GLN A 731 23.91 -5.63 1.38
CA GLN A 731 25.15 -6.30 1.85
C GLN A 731 25.95 -6.97 0.73
N ASN A 732 25.44 -7.03 -0.51
CA ASN A 732 26.15 -7.59 -1.67
C ASN A 732 26.40 -6.51 -2.71
N LEU A 733 27.47 -5.71 -2.51
CA LEU A 733 27.82 -4.54 -3.32
C LEU A 733 29.24 -4.71 -3.91
N PRO A 734 29.39 -5.55 -4.98
CA PRO A 734 30.68 -5.89 -5.54
C PRO A 734 31.38 -4.75 -6.26
N LEU A 735 30.65 -3.72 -6.71
CA LEU A 735 31.23 -2.57 -7.40
C LEU A 735 31.25 -1.36 -6.48
N LYS A 736 32.39 -0.63 -6.49
CA LYS A 736 32.57 0.60 -5.72
C LYS A 736 33.38 1.63 -6.49
N GLU A 737 32.95 2.89 -6.49
CA GLU A 737 33.67 4.01 -7.08
C GLU A 737 33.47 5.25 -6.20
N THR A 738 34.53 6.03 -5.99
CA THR A 738 34.47 7.27 -5.20
C THR A 738 34.58 8.47 -6.11
N VAL A 739 33.69 9.45 -5.91
CA VAL A 739 33.65 10.68 -6.70
C VAL A 739 33.49 11.88 -5.76
N SER A 740 34.29 12.91 -5.97
CA SER A 740 34.15 14.17 -5.23
C SER A 740 33.03 15.02 -5.83
N LEU A 741 32.05 15.39 -5.00
CA LEU A 741 30.95 16.30 -5.34
C LEU A 741 31.13 17.63 -4.57
N LYS A 742 30.67 18.76 -5.18
CA LYS A 742 30.84 20.12 -4.66
C LYS A 742 29.50 20.84 -4.53
#